data_40a0eef480ca45dfce0158c6bb5de2a3
#
_entry.id   40a0eef480ca45dfce0158c6bb5de2a3
#
_cell.length_a   1.000
_cell.length_b   1.000
_cell.length_c   1.000
_cell.angle_alpha   90.00
_cell.angle_beta   90.00
_cell.angle_gamma   90.00
#
_symmetry.space_group_name_H-M   'P 1'
#
loop_
_entity.id
_entity.type
_entity.pdbx_description
1 polymer ?
#
loop_
_entity_poly.entity_id
_entity_poly.type
_entity_poly.pdbx_seq_one_letter_code
_entity_poly.pdbx_strand_id
1 'polypeptide(L)'
;MKKHLTLFFGSPILLSSLLPLACSNDYNKLHDNFVYQKNFANPSKNFSYAYSNSNNDVLKEINLATGAKLFRIGSQNQPKIDFRDNITTKPTELWYQFEHCSSITIKNSKHPEGITYSKDTIMKTIYKETLDSEKKPNFFYPKKDKGNGFYKPYLFVPSNNKESINHESFFENLKLATSVSLNFNENNYVNYWVDTKGKETPYKITGNDFRLGLLRSFLKNKIYRDNFISNKNINGEKEKKEYIKNKDNPYFNGEDIQNFFDLYNIQTEGLFNFNKENDSITFNSKDNKENDFTEFFRNLFLYSNIMDGMPYQYLAKKYNLDKIDWFYEYGKTHDSMLYCSYYYVAKNTSNETRLFRNTNYIKNNSEWQNTKHLNEVVYKYNSIPISKEAYALQMYNAFKQNIVSSLDVSYLNSDQKQYILSNYDKFNLNFIRKFEKYKSHNNIIHNYFPSSNSYYFNNNFSKLYYGNPTSILSYEYNQKAKDYYSKKSLIFKTLLNNVINPQAITNLLNSENETWMSQAPSDLNINSKNKKNTNYEILKDAQANLSNQTILGIDENEFLYKFNNSSQYDNKLKFNSNFINLYESLKSYDFEEIKLRIKKIIDEFYLKNENSNNFIEWDIPIEAFNLSEDVKDKLRLIEKIYSELHPKLKPRLVFVDNYETYEQYFLKNKSIYKENKFTLFESNTTNFIIKMLQTDNYRYLSYIINMLKNVKKDNAFSYLSRMINSLDSDVKKELLDLQFNSVLSNDIKNKVNKVFVEYLKNQNTQDVVNIIREINNIFSYTISTKNNVSLYSFNKIAYQKFITKPISYDGLSYLQDIYLD
;
A
#
# COMPACT_ATOMS: atom_id res chain seq x y z
N MET A 1 -65.49 15.05 -32.65
CA MET A 1 -64.20 14.59 -33.12
C MET A 1 -63.21 14.70 -31.96
N LYS A 2 -62.99 13.61 -31.24
CA LYS A 2 -62.01 13.53 -30.19
C LYS A 2 -60.79 12.71 -30.74
N LYS A 3 -59.64 13.35 -30.81
CA LYS A 3 -58.37 12.68 -31.10
C LYS A 3 -57.74 12.20 -29.80
N HIS A 4 -57.59 10.92 -29.63
CA HIS A 4 -56.80 10.30 -28.55
C HIS A 4 -55.31 10.47 -28.84
N LEU A 5 -54.59 11.10 -27.90
CA LEU A 5 -53.15 11.11 -27.91
C LEU A 5 -52.69 10.02 -26.96
N THR A 6 -52.15 8.95 -27.55
CA THR A 6 -51.53 7.81 -26.80
C THR A 6 -50.05 8.15 -26.58
N LEU A 7 -49.70 8.47 -25.33
CA LEU A 7 -48.30 8.62 -24.90
C LEU A 7 -47.67 7.20 -24.78
N PHE A 8 -46.72 6.91 -25.63
CA PHE A 8 -45.81 5.79 -25.47
C PHE A 8 -44.68 6.17 -24.48
N PHE A 9 -44.76 5.65 -23.29
CA PHE A 9 -43.62 5.58 -22.41
C PHE A 9 -42.78 4.37 -22.85
N GLY A 10 -41.82 4.59 -23.76
CA GLY A 10 -40.80 3.63 -24.08
C GLY A 10 -39.75 3.62 -22.99
N SER A 11 -39.63 2.50 -22.27
CA SER A 11 -38.61 2.31 -21.24
C SER A 11 -37.18 2.35 -21.84
N PRO A 12 -36.21 3.01 -21.23
CA PRO A 12 -34.84 3.12 -21.74
C PRO A 12 -34.02 1.80 -21.65
N ILE A 13 -34.66 0.69 -21.29
CA ILE A 13 -33.98 -0.62 -21.08
C ILE A 13 -33.68 -1.34 -22.42
N LEU A 14 -34.29 -0.92 -23.54
CA LEU A 14 -34.11 -1.64 -24.82
C LEU A 14 -32.94 -1.15 -25.70
N LEU A 15 -32.25 -0.06 -25.35
CA LEU A 15 -31.12 0.46 -26.14
C LEU A 15 -29.76 -0.06 -25.72
N SER A 16 -29.62 -0.70 -24.57
CA SER A 16 -28.36 -1.32 -24.14
C SER A 16 -28.15 -2.76 -24.66
N SER A 17 -29.19 -3.38 -25.20
CA SER A 17 -29.12 -4.77 -25.74
C SER A 17 -28.78 -4.86 -27.23
N LEU A 18 -28.70 -3.72 -27.94
CA LEU A 18 -28.38 -3.70 -29.38
C LEU A 18 -26.91 -3.50 -29.73
N LEU A 19 -26.03 -3.29 -28.72
CA LEU A 19 -24.59 -3.18 -28.95
C LEU A 19 -23.82 -4.52 -29.16
N PRO A 20 -24.36 -5.70 -28.85
CA PRO A 20 -23.64 -6.96 -29.10
C PRO A 20 -23.69 -7.49 -30.53
N LEU A 21 -24.60 -7.02 -31.38
CA LEU A 21 -24.82 -7.63 -32.70
C LEU A 21 -23.84 -7.19 -33.79
N ALA A 22 -22.99 -6.19 -33.52
CA ALA A 22 -21.95 -5.75 -34.46
C ALA A 22 -20.61 -6.52 -34.30
N CYS A 23 -20.50 -7.47 -33.39
CA CYS A 23 -19.22 -8.09 -32.99
C CYS A 23 -19.12 -9.60 -33.37
N SER A 24 -19.89 -10.10 -34.27
CA SER A 24 -19.81 -11.54 -34.65
C SER A 24 -18.51 -11.95 -35.35
N ASN A 25 -17.66 -11.01 -35.77
CA ASN A 25 -16.35 -11.28 -36.34
C ASN A 25 -15.15 -11.05 -35.41
N ASP A 26 -15.38 -10.71 -34.16
CA ASP A 26 -14.30 -10.39 -33.18
C ASP A 26 -13.88 -11.60 -32.34
N TYR A 27 -14.48 -12.78 -32.53
CA TYR A 27 -14.27 -13.94 -31.67
C TYR A 27 -12.82 -14.44 -31.59
N ASN A 28 -12.01 -14.20 -32.60
CA ASN A 28 -10.60 -14.62 -32.64
C ASN A 28 -9.63 -13.45 -32.57
N LYS A 29 -10.11 -12.21 -32.55
CA LYS A 29 -9.21 -11.04 -32.64
C LYS A 29 -8.23 -10.93 -31.44
N LEU A 30 -8.66 -11.31 -30.22
CA LEU A 30 -7.75 -11.27 -29.06
C LEU A 30 -6.63 -12.29 -29.21
N HIS A 31 -6.95 -13.51 -29.60
CA HIS A 31 -5.97 -14.57 -29.80
C HIS A 31 -5.08 -14.29 -31.02
N ASP A 32 -5.68 -14.10 -32.20
CA ASP A 32 -4.95 -14.01 -33.46
C ASP A 32 -4.03 -12.77 -33.54
N ASN A 33 -4.40 -11.69 -32.85
CA ASN A 33 -3.60 -10.45 -32.80
C ASN A 33 -2.74 -10.31 -31.53
N PHE A 34 -2.74 -11.30 -30.63
CA PHE A 34 -2.01 -11.28 -29.37
C PHE A 34 -2.39 -10.07 -28.50
N VAL A 35 -3.71 -9.84 -28.33
CA VAL A 35 -4.27 -8.72 -27.59
C VAL A 35 -4.74 -9.14 -26.21
N TYR A 36 -4.38 -8.36 -25.19
CA TYR A 36 -4.90 -8.48 -23.84
C TYR A 36 -5.82 -7.30 -23.54
N GLN A 37 -7.11 -7.56 -23.32
CA GLN A 37 -8.11 -6.53 -23.07
C GLN A 37 -8.74 -6.65 -21.69
N LYS A 38 -8.77 -5.53 -20.97
CA LYS A 38 -9.54 -5.33 -19.73
C LYS A 38 -10.53 -4.18 -19.91
N ASN A 39 -11.73 -4.32 -19.35
CA ASN A 39 -12.72 -3.25 -19.28
C ASN A 39 -12.96 -2.80 -17.85
N PHE A 40 -13.34 -1.53 -17.67
CA PHE A 40 -13.54 -0.90 -16.36
C PHE A 40 -14.90 -0.19 -16.28
N ALA A 41 -15.47 -0.16 -15.07
CA ALA A 41 -16.78 0.42 -14.80
C ALA A 41 -16.83 1.95 -14.91
N ASN A 42 -15.71 2.62 -14.74
CA ASN A 42 -15.62 4.07 -14.64
C ASN A 42 -14.73 4.63 -15.76
N PRO A 43 -14.90 5.91 -16.12
CA PRO A 43 -13.99 6.58 -17.05
C PRO A 43 -12.57 6.67 -16.46
N SER A 44 -11.58 6.69 -17.33
CA SER A 44 -10.21 6.95 -16.91
C SER A 44 -10.10 8.33 -16.31
N LYS A 45 -9.62 8.44 -15.09
CA LYS A 45 -9.20 9.72 -14.52
C LYS A 45 -7.85 10.04 -15.12
N ASN A 46 -7.74 11.18 -15.81
CA ASN A 46 -6.58 11.70 -16.49
C ASN A 46 -5.26 11.01 -16.13
N PHE A 47 -4.85 10.08 -16.98
CA PHE A 47 -3.62 9.34 -16.77
C PHE A 47 -2.44 10.29 -16.90
N SER A 48 -1.86 10.60 -15.78
CA SER A 48 -0.56 11.27 -15.74
C SER A 48 0.46 10.30 -15.18
N TYR A 49 1.41 9.92 -15.98
CA TYR A 49 2.44 8.97 -15.64
C TYR A 49 3.31 9.47 -14.49
N ALA A 50 3.60 10.76 -14.49
CA ALA A 50 4.40 11.39 -13.45
C ALA A 50 3.72 11.42 -12.09
N TYR A 51 2.41 11.51 -12.07
CA TYR A 51 1.61 11.75 -10.87
C TYR A 51 0.94 10.49 -10.36
N SER A 52 1.38 9.32 -10.80
CA SER A 52 0.81 8.03 -10.43
C SER A 52 1.30 7.51 -9.06
N ASN A 53 1.19 8.30 -8.02
CA ASN A 53 1.25 7.80 -6.65
C ASN A 53 -0.07 7.14 -6.22
N SER A 54 -0.95 6.86 -7.17
CA SER A 54 -2.25 6.32 -6.85
C SER A 54 -2.14 4.84 -6.51
N ASN A 55 -2.98 4.39 -5.57
CA ASN A 55 -3.26 2.97 -5.32
C ASN A 55 -3.99 2.30 -6.51
N ASN A 56 -3.88 2.85 -7.70
CA ASN A 56 -4.49 2.33 -8.90
C ASN A 56 -3.61 1.21 -9.47
N ASP A 57 -4.04 -0.02 -9.32
CA ASP A 57 -3.32 -1.21 -9.79
C ASP A 57 -3.08 -1.17 -11.31
N VAL A 58 -3.97 -0.54 -12.10
CA VAL A 58 -3.80 -0.38 -13.55
C VAL A 58 -2.61 0.51 -13.87
N LEU A 59 -2.44 1.62 -13.17
CA LEU A 59 -1.29 2.51 -13.36
C LEU A 59 0.02 1.84 -12.97
N LYS A 60 -0.02 1.00 -11.92
CA LYS A 60 1.14 0.19 -11.53
C LYS A 60 1.47 -0.84 -12.61
N GLU A 61 0.49 -1.57 -13.14
CA GLU A 61 0.68 -2.51 -14.26
C GLU A 61 1.31 -1.82 -15.47
N ILE A 62 0.81 -0.65 -15.86
CA ILE A 62 1.35 0.13 -16.98
C ILE A 62 2.79 0.58 -16.68
N ASN A 63 3.06 1.11 -15.49
CA ASN A 63 4.41 1.55 -15.11
C ASN A 63 5.43 0.41 -15.10
N LEU A 64 5.04 -0.77 -14.63
CA LEU A 64 5.89 -1.96 -14.64
C LEU A 64 6.21 -2.45 -16.05
N ALA A 65 5.32 -2.20 -17.00
CA ALA A 65 5.47 -2.63 -18.39
C ALA A 65 6.17 -1.61 -19.29
N THR A 66 6.22 -0.33 -18.90
CA THR A 66 6.66 0.77 -19.76
C THR A 66 7.81 1.59 -19.19
N GLY A 67 8.05 1.51 -17.88
CA GLY A 67 9.08 2.29 -17.17
C GLY A 67 10.47 1.64 -17.24
N ALA A 68 11.51 2.46 -17.11
CA ALA A 68 12.88 1.99 -17.00
C ALA A 68 13.13 1.42 -15.60
N LYS A 69 13.30 0.11 -15.50
CA LYS A 69 13.64 -0.62 -14.27
C LYS A 69 15.09 -1.12 -14.34
N LEU A 70 15.75 -1.20 -13.19
CA LEU A 70 17.10 -1.78 -13.10
C LEU A 70 17.05 -3.30 -13.04
N PHE A 71 16.09 -3.81 -12.24
CA PHE A 71 15.86 -5.23 -11.99
C PHE A 71 14.36 -5.51 -11.95
N ARG A 72 14.01 -6.76 -12.14
CA ARG A 72 12.67 -7.28 -11.89
C ARG A 72 12.69 -8.72 -11.38
N ILE A 73 11.54 -9.21 -10.97
CA ILE A 73 11.30 -10.64 -10.77
C ILE A 73 10.57 -11.15 -12.01
N GLY A 74 11.26 -11.97 -12.80
CA GLY A 74 10.67 -12.69 -13.93
C GLY A 74 9.80 -13.84 -13.44
N SER A 75 8.77 -14.20 -14.23
CA SER A 75 7.88 -15.31 -13.90
C SER A 75 7.47 -16.09 -15.14
N GLN A 76 7.34 -17.41 -14.97
CA GLN A 76 6.82 -18.29 -16.03
C GLN A 76 5.95 -19.39 -15.45
N ASN A 77 5.13 -20.00 -16.31
CA ASN A 77 4.16 -21.03 -16.00
C ASN A 77 3.01 -20.56 -15.10
N GLN A 78 1.81 -20.87 -15.55
CA GLN A 78 0.63 -20.74 -14.71
C GLN A 78 0.62 -21.85 -13.65
N PRO A 79 0.33 -21.55 -12.38
CA PRO A 79 0.26 -22.59 -11.36
C PRO A 79 -0.92 -23.50 -11.62
N LYS A 80 -0.72 -24.80 -11.43
CA LYS A 80 -1.79 -25.79 -11.41
C LYS A 80 -2.09 -26.15 -9.96
N ILE A 81 -3.35 -25.96 -9.58
CA ILE A 81 -3.81 -26.19 -8.20
C ILE A 81 -4.89 -27.28 -8.25
N ASP A 82 -4.72 -28.28 -7.43
CA ASP A 82 -5.79 -29.25 -7.12
C ASP A 82 -6.61 -28.67 -5.97
N PHE A 83 -7.85 -28.27 -6.28
CA PHE A 83 -8.74 -27.64 -5.30
C PHE A 83 -9.37 -28.62 -4.32
N ARG A 84 -9.38 -29.93 -4.61
CA ARG A 84 -9.92 -30.94 -3.70
C ARG A 84 -9.00 -31.13 -2.51
N ASP A 85 -7.69 -31.24 -2.81
CA ASP A 85 -6.68 -31.47 -1.79
C ASP A 85 -5.95 -30.20 -1.36
N ASN A 86 -6.28 -29.06 -1.98
CA ASN A 86 -5.61 -27.79 -1.74
C ASN A 86 -4.08 -27.85 -1.97
N ILE A 87 -3.66 -28.53 -3.03
CA ILE A 87 -2.26 -28.77 -3.37
C ILE A 87 -1.88 -28.04 -4.65
N THR A 88 -0.72 -27.38 -4.65
CA THR A 88 -0.11 -26.88 -5.88
C THR A 88 0.64 -28.02 -6.55
N THR A 89 0.14 -28.51 -7.69
CA THR A 89 0.78 -29.60 -8.46
C THR A 89 1.86 -29.07 -9.39
N LYS A 90 1.75 -27.80 -9.83
CA LYS A 90 2.76 -27.09 -10.60
C LYS A 90 2.83 -25.63 -10.11
N PRO A 91 3.97 -25.15 -9.58
CA PRO A 91 4.11 -23.75 -9.19
C PRO A 91 4.46 -22.87 -10.40
N THR A 92 4.23 -21.56 -10.27
CA THR A 92 4.93 -20.56 -11.08
C THR A 92 6.40 -20.52 -10.68
N GLU A 93 7.29 -20.49 -11.63
CA GLU A 93 8.71 -20.32 -11.42
C GLU A 93 9.05 -18.83 -11.43
N LEU A 94 9.81 -18.37 -10.44
CA LEU A 94 10.26 -16.99 -10.27
C LEU A 94 11.78 -16.93 -10.25
N TRP A 95 12.34 -15.82 -10.77
CA TRP A 95 13.78 -15.55 -10.69
C TRP A 95 14.06 -14.04 -10.71
N TYR A 96 15.21 -13.63 -10.19
CA TYR A 96 15.70 -12.26 -10.31
C TYR A 96 16.31 -12.05 -11.69
N GLN A 97 16.02 -10.89 -12.31
CA GLN A 97 16.47 -10.57 -13.66
C GLN A 97 16.98 -9.12 -13.74
N PHE A 98 18.08 -8.94 -14.47
CA PHE A 98 18.55 -7.62 -14.88
C PHE A 98 17.65 -7.08 -16.00
N GLU A 99 17.37 -5.78 -16.00
CA GLU A 99 16.69 -5.11 -17.10
C GLU A 99 17.59 -4.06 -17.76
N HIS A 100 17.89 -2.95 -17.08
CA HIS A 100 18.74 -1.89 -17.63
C HIS A 100 20.07 -1.75 -16.87
N CYS A 101 20.33 -2.60 -15.90
CA CYS A 101 21.61 -2.72 -15.24
C CYS A 101 22.36 -3.91 -15.84
N SER A 102 23.65 -3.79 -16.12
CA SER A 102 24.46 -4.86 -16.73
C SER A 102 25.09 -5.79 -15.71
N SER A 103 25.49 -5.25 -14.56
CA SER A 103 26.03 -6.03 -13.47
C SER A 103 25.90 -5.31 -12.12
N ILE A 104 26.06 -6.07 -11.03
CA ILE A 104 26.09 -5.56 -9.67
C ILE A 104 27.36 -6.05 -8.97
N THR A 105 28.13 -5.12 -8.41
CA THR A 105 29.35 -5.42 -7.66
C THR A 105 29.13 -5.16 -6.18
N ILE A 106 29.42 -6.15 -5.34
CA ILE A 106 29.27 -6.09 -3.88
C ILE A 106 30.66 -6.15 -3.24
N LYS A 107 30.98 -5.16 -2.39
CA LYS A 107 32.20 -5.17 -1.55
C LYS A 107 31.82 -5.50 -0.11
N ASN A 108 32.67 -6.30 0.54
CA ASN A 108 32.57 -6.63 1.95
C ASN A 108 33.96 -6.99 2.51
N SER A 109 34.07 -7.33 3.78
CA SER A 109 35.36 -7.67 4.41
C SER A 109 36.04 -8.90 3.79
N LYS A 110 35.26 -9.88 3.27
CA LYS A 110 35.77 -11.06 2.60
C LYS A 110 36.20 -10.81 1.16
N HIS A 111 35.58 -9.80 0.52
CA HIS A 111 35.80 -9.41 -0.86
C HIS A 111 35.97 -7.89 -0.97
N PRO A 112 37.12 -7.36 -0.50
CA PRO A 112 37.36 -5.90 -0.50
C PRO A 112 37.46 -5.33 -1.93
N GLU A 113 37.92 -6.11 -2.91
CA GLU A 113 37.96 -5.73 -4.33
C GLU A 113 36.57 -5.77 -4.97
N GLY A 114 35.64 -6.50 -4.36
CA GLY A 114 34.28 -6.69 -4.84
C GLY A 114 34.08 -8.00 -5.59
N ILE A 115 32.90 -8.56 -5.45
CA ILE A 115 32.39 -9.67 -6.25
C ILE A 115 31.30 -9.19 -7.18
N THR A 116 31.40 -9.54 -8.47
CA THR A 116 30.47 -9.06 -9.50
C THR A 116 29.50 -10.16 -9.92
N TYR A 117 28.24 -9.82 -9.98
CA TYR A 117 27.14 -10.66 -10.48
C TYR A 117 26.61 -10.03 -11.78
N SER A 118 26.64 -10.80 -12.88
CA SER A 118 26.35 -10.28 -14.22
C SER A 118 25.51 -11.20 -15.11
N LYS A 119 25.13 -12.38 -14.62
CA LYS A 119 24.39 -13.40 -15.39
C LYS A 119 23.09 -13.79 -14.71
N ASP A 120 22.04 -13.80 -15.51
CA ASP A 120 20.70 -14.24 -15.11
C ASP A 120 20.46 -15.73 -15.40
N THR A 121 21.38 -16.60 -14.94
CA THR A 121 21.23 -18.04 -15.12
C THR A 121 20.33 -18.62 -14.06
N ILE A 122 19.41 -19.50 -14.45
CA ILE A 122 18.50 -20.23 -13.56
C ILE A 122 18.59 -21.73 -13.79
N MET A 123 18.28 -22.50 -12.74
CA MET A 123 18.18 -23.97 -12.83
C MET A 123 16.80 -24.39 -13.28
N LYS A 124 16.66 -24.76 -14.54
CA LYS A 124 15.34 -25.15 -15.11
C LYS A 124 14.80 -26.52 -14.62
N THR A 125 15.59 -27.29 -13.88
CA THR A 125 15.30 -28.72 -13.57
C THR A 125 14.77 -29.00 -12.17
N ILE A 126 14.85 -28.07 -11.21
CA ILE A 126 14.42 -28.30 -9.81
C ILE A 126 12.98 -28.79 -9.72
N TYR A 127 12.13 -28.30 -10.62
CA TYR A 127 10.72 -28.69 -10.65
C TYR A 127 10.52 -30.17 -10.98
N LYS A 128 11.26 -30.75 -11.92
CA LYS A 128 11.18 -32.19 -12.26
C LYS A 128 11.62 -33.07 -11.11
N GLU A 129 12.73 -32.75 -10.45
CA GLU A 129 13.30 -33.53 -9.34
C GLU A 129 12.39 -33.57 -8.11
N THR A 130 11.59 -32.51 -7.88
CA THR A 130 10.70 -32.45 -6.72
C THR A 130 9.35 -33.13 -6.93
N LEU A 131 8.91 -33.35 -8.17
CA LEU A 131 7.65 -34.01 -8.48
C LEU A 131 7.78 -35.52 -8.62
N ASP A 132 8.92 -36.01 -9.07
CA ASP A 132 9.19 -37.44 -9.28
C ASP A 132 9.53 -38.16 -7.96
N SER A 133 9.74 -37.43 -6.86
CA SER A 133 9.94 -38.04 -5.55
C SER A 133 8.56 -38.32 -4.90
N GLU A 134 8.39 -39.55 -4.35
CA GLU A 134 7.22 -39.93 -3.55
C GLU A 134 6.99 -39.00 -2.34
N LYS A 135 7.98 -38.21 -1.96
CA LYS A 135 7.91 -37.16 -0.93
C LYS A 135 7.70 -35.80 -1.58
N LYS A 136 6.44 -35.40 -1.73
CA LYS A 136 6.11 -34.04 -2.17
C LYS A 136 6.72 -33.01 -1.20
N PRO A 137 7.42 -31.96 -1.70
CA PRO A 137 8.06 -30.99 -0.83
C PRO A 137 7.06 -30.24 0.04
N ASN A 138 7.38 -30.01 1.30
CA ASN A 138 6.50 -29.33 2.28
C ASN A 138 6.00 -27.94 1.84
N PHE A 139 6.65 -27.29 0.90
CA PHE A 139 6.23 -25.97 0.42
C PHE A 139 5.04 -26.01 -0.57
N PHE A 140 4.67 -27.18 -1.11
CA PHE A 140 3.48 -27.35 -1.94
C PHE A 140 2.21 -27.60 -1.12
N TYR A 141 2.33 -27.90 0.17
CA TYR A 141 1.20 -28.21 1.02
C TYR A 141 0.75 -26.98 1.82
N PRO A 142 -0.56 -26.83 2.03
CA PRO A 142 -1.05 -25.89 3.02
C PRO A 142 -0.49 -26.27 4.39
N LYS A 143 -0.07 -25.30 5.19
CA LYS A 143 0.26 -25.52 6.59
C LYS A 143 -1.04 -25.79 7.35
N LYS A 144 -1.41 -27.06 7.49
CA LYS A 144 -2.67 -27.52 8.13
C LYS A 144 -2.87 -26.93 9.53
N ASP A 145 -1.80 -26.69 10.25
CA ASP A 145 -1.84 -26.24 11.65
C ASP A 145 -2.29 -24.77 11.83
N LYS A 146 -2.45 -24.02 10.74
CA LYS A 146 -2.79 -22.60 10.77
C LYS A 146 -4.16 -22.29 10.14
N GLY A 147 -5.01 -23.30 10.00
CA GLY A 147 -6.45 -23.18 9.73
C GLY A 147 -6.86 -22.77 8.31
N ASN A 148 -6.05 -22.06 7.56
CA ASN A 148 -6.46 -21.46 6.28
C ASN A 148 -5.43 -21.71 5.20
N GLY A 149 -5.39 -22.94 4.64
CA GLY A 149 -4.59 -23.39 3.52
C GLY A 149 -3.66 -22.39 2.84
N PHE A 150 -2.42 -22.30 3.32
CA PHE A 150 -1.39 -21.48 2.65
C PHE A 150 -0.83 -22.25 1.48
N TYR A 151 -1.24 -21.87 0.27
CA TYR A 151 -0.59 -22.35 -0.94
C TYR A 151 0.67 -21.53 -1.18
N LYS A 152 1.80 -22.20 -1.51
CA LYS A 152 2.91 -21.54 -2.18
C LYS A 152 2.79 -21.81 -3.68
N PRO A 153 2.05 -20.99 -4.42
CA PRO A 153 1.81 -21.22 -5.82
C PRO A 153 3.00 -20.84 -6.71
N TYR A 154 4.12 -20.47 -6.11
CA TYR A 154 5.35 -20.08 -6.79
C TYR A 154 6.58 -20.66 -6.10
N LEU A 155 7.66 -20.78 -6.87
CA LEU A 155 8.97 -21.23 -6.44
C LEU A 155 10.04 -20.31 -7.05
N PHE A 156 10.97 -19.79 -6.23
CA PHE A 156 12.16 -19.15 -6.76
C PHE A 156 13.14 -20.22 -7.24
N VAL A 157 13.54 -20.10 -8.51
CA VAL A 157 14.46 -21.03 -9.15
C VAL A 157 15.90 -20.55 -8.92
N PRO A 158 16.74 -21.33 -8.22
CA PRO A 158 18.13 -20.95 -7.99
C PRO A 158 19.00 -21.15 -9.22
N SER A 159 20.22 -20.67 -9.15
CA SER A 159 21.29 -20.90 -10.13
C SER A 159 22.47 -21.61 -9.49
N ASN A 160 23.15 -22.50 -10.22
CA ASN A 160 24.44 -23.07 -9.84
C ASN A 160 25.63 -22.17 -10.25
N ASN A 161 25.38 -21.16 -11.07
CA ASN A 161 26.41 -20.21 -11.46
C ASN A 161 26.64 -19.17 -10.36
N LYS A 162 27.83 -19.16 -9.77
CA LYS A 162 28.21 -18.25 -8.69
C LYS A 162 28.19 -16.77 -9.08
N GLU A 163 28.23 -16.47 -10.38
CA GLU A 163 28.13 -15.10 -10.91
C GLU A 163 26.67 -14.67 -11.16
N SER A 164 25.70 -15.53 -10.90
CA SER A 164 24.28 -15.21 -11.08
C SER A 164 23.69 -14.55 -9.82
N ILE A 165 22.83 -13.54 -10.01
CA ILE A 165 22.02 -12.97 -8.91
C ILE A 165 21.01 -13.97 -8.34
N ASN A 166 20.78 -15.10 -9.01
CA ASN A 166 19.93 -16.21 -8.53
C ASN A 166 20.71 -17.27 -7.76
N HIS A 167 22.03 -17.12 -7.59
CA HIS A 167 22.85 -17.99 -6.74
C HIS A 167 22.72 -17.56 -5.26
N GLU A 168 22.73 -18.52 -4.33
CA GLU A 168 22.58 -18.25 -2.89
C GLU A 168 23.60 -17.24 -2.33
N SER A 169 24.84 -17.27 -2.85
CA SER A 169 25.92 -16.35 -2.44
C SER A 169 25.59 -14.88 -2.66
N PHE A 170 24.68 -14.54 -3.58
CA PHE A 170 24.31 -13.16 -3.83
C PHE A 170 23.72 -12.49 -2.57
N PHE A 171 22.71 -13.11 -1.97
CA PHE A 171 22.11 -12.58 -0.74
C PHE A 171 23.01 -12.74 0.49
N GLU A 172 23.87 -13.75 0.52
CA GLU A 172 24.88 -13.88 1.58
C GLU A 172 25.88 -12.73 1.56
N ASN A 173 26.35 -12.32 0.36
CA ASN A 173 27.24 -11.18 0.23
C ASN A 173 26.52 -9.84 0.48
N LEU A 174 25.24 -9.70 0.10
CA LEU A 174 24.44 -8.49 0.42
C LEU A 174 24.28 -8.28 1.93
N LYS A 175 24.20 -9.35 2.73
CA LYS A 175 24.08 -9.24 4.20
C LYS A 175 25.31 -8.64 4.88
N LEU A 176 26.47 -8.76 4.25
CA LEU A 176 27.76 -8.30 4.78
C LEU A 176 28.33 -7.13 3.97
N ALA A 177 27.54 -6.52 3.10
CA ALA A 177 28.05 -5.50 2.17
C ALA A 177 28.47 -4.21 2.89
N THR A 178 29.61 -3.65 2.47
CA THR A 178 30.02 -2.28 2.79
C THR A 178 29.58 -1.31 1.70
N SER A 179 29.54 -1.82 0.44
CA SER A 179 29.02 -1.07 -0.69
C SER A 179 28.41 -1.99 -1.75
N VAL A 180 27.46 -1.43 -2.51
CA VAL A 180 26.80 -2.07 -3.66
C VAL A 180 26.87 -1.11 -4.84
N SER A 181 27.51 -1.53 -5.94
CA SER A 181 27.66 -0.74 -7.17
C SER A 181 26.86 -1.34 -8.30
N LEU A 182 26.03 -0.54 -8.94
CA LEU A 182 25.30 -0.89 -10.15
C LEU A 182 26.10 -0.41 -11.34
N ASN A 183 26.38 -1.31 -12.29
CA ASN A 183 27.16 -0.99 -13.47
C ASN A 183 26.27 -1.05 -14.71
N PHE A 184 26.60 -0.17 -15.69
CA PHE A 184 25.87 -0.02 -16.95
C PHE A 184 26.86 -0.22 -18.10
N ASN A 185 26.36 -0.59 -19.27
CA ASN A 185 27.15 -0.67 -20.51
C ASN A 185 28.23 -1.77 -20.63
N GLU A 186 28.24 -2.79 -19.78
CA GLU A 186 29.28 -3.84 -19.83
C GLU A 186 29.09 -4.90 -20.93
N ASN A 187 27.92 -5.01 -21.58
CA ASN A 187 27.61 -6.15 -22.45
C ASN A 187 26.88 -5.80 -23.75
N ASN A 188 27.25 -4.76 -24.47
CA ASN A 188 26.65 -4.41 -25.76
C ASN A 188 25.12 -4.23 -25.81
N TYR A 189 24.42 -4.28 -24.66
CA TYR A 189 22.98 -4.03 -24.55
C TYR A 189 22.73 -2.53 -24.46
N VAL A 190 22.72 -1.88 -25.61
CA VAL A 190 22.37 -0.46 -25.67
C VAL A 190 20.88 -0.34 -25.91
N ASN A 191 20.13 0.00 -24.87
CA ASN A 191 18.72 0.34 -25.01
C ASN A 191 18.57 1.86 -25.25
N TYR A 192 17.64 2.20 -26.13
CA TYR A 192 17.27 3.57 -26.44
C TYR A 192 15.85 3.87 -25.96
N TRP A 193 15.63 5.11 -25.60
CA TRP A 193 14.30 5.62 -25.35
C TRP A 193 13.50 5.69 -26.65
N VAL A 194 12.20 5.35 -26.60
CA VAL A 194 11.25 5.44 -27.71
C VAL A 194 10.15 6.45 -27.41
N ASP A 195 9.59 7.04 -28.45
CA ASP A 195 8.45 7.96 -28.35
C ASP A 195 7.09 7.20 -28.26
N THR A 196 5.98 7.94 -28.22
CA THR A 196 4.61 7.39 -28.20
C THR A 196 4.19 6.65 -29.47
N LYS A 197 5.03 6.69 -30.52
CA LYS A 197 4.85 5.92 -31.77
C LYS A 197 5.75 4.69 -31.82
N GLY A 198 6.50 4.42 -30.75
CA GLY A 198 7.49 3.36 -30.69
C GLY A 198 8.74 3.62 -31.53
N LYS A 199 8.93 4.87 -32.00
CA LYS A 199 10.11 5.26 -32.77
C LYS A 199 11.28 5.48 -31.81
N GLU A 200 12.42 4.87 -32.12
CA GLU A 200 13.66 5.03 -31.40
C GLU A 200 14.16 6.49 -31.47
N THR A 201 14.57 7.01 -30.32
CA THR A 201 15.18 8.33 -30.18
C THR A 201 16.71 8.22 -30.14
N PRO A 202 17.47 9.30 -30.31
CA PRO A 202 18.93 9.27 -30.18
C PRO A 202 19.42 9.16 -28.72
N TYR A 203 18.54 9.04 -27.73
CA TYR A 203 18.86 9.06 -26.32
C TYR A 203 19.03 7.65 -25.77
N LYS A 204 20.28 7.32 -25.40
CA LYS A 204 20.63 6.04 -24.76
C LYS A 204 20.23 6.03 -23.29
N ILE A 205 19.94 4.84 -22.77
CA ILE A 205 19.76 4.63 -21.35
C ILE A 205 21.12 4.50 -20.69
N THR A 206 21.33 5.26 -19.62
CA THR A 206 22.59 5.35 -18.87
C THR A 206 22.34 5.39 -17.37
N GLY A 207 23.39 5.27 -16.56
CA GLY A 207 23.28 5.44 -15.11
C GLY A 207 22.71 6.79 -14.68
N ASN A 208 22.93 7.85 -15.48
CA ASN A 208 22.39 9.19 -15.19
C ASN A 208 20.85 9.25 -15.30
N ASP A 209 20.21 8.38 -16.10
CA ASP A 209 18.76 8.29 -16.17
C ASP A 209 18.18 7.84 -14.81
N PHE A 210 18.84 6.90 -14.16
CA PHE A 210 18.44 6.39 -12.83
C PHE A 210 18.81 7.35 -11.70
N ARG A 211 19.94 8.07 -11.79
CA ARG A 211 20.25 9.16 -10.86
C ARG A 211 19.20 10.26 -10.90
N LEU A 212 18.75 10.63 -12.11
CA LEU A 212 17.69 11.64 -12.27
C LEU A 212 16.35 11.14 -11.75
N GLY A 213 16.03 9.86 -11.97
CA GLY A 213 14.85 9.21 -11.40
C GLY A 213 14.86 9.21 -9.86
N LEU A 214 16.02 8.92 -9.26
CA LEU A 214 16.22 9.02 -7.82
C LEU A 214 16.05 10.46 -7.33
N LEU A 215 16.68 11.43 -7.97
CA LEU A 215 16.52 12.85 -7.64
C LEU A 215 15.05 13.29 -7.72
N ARG A 216 14.32 12.83 -8.75
CA ARG A 216 12.89 13.07 -8.87
C ARG A 216 12.13 12.55 -7.67
N SER A 217 12.47 11.37 -7.17
CA SER A 217 11.83 10.78 -6.00
C SER A 217 12.08 11.60 -4.73
N PHE A 218 13.27 12.13 -4.53
CA PHE A 218 13.57 13.08 -3.45
C PHE A 218 12.79 14.40 -3.59
N LEU A 219 12.68 14.95 -4.80
CA LEU A 219 11.95 16.20 -5.08
C LEU A 219 10.44 16.09 -4.87
N LYS A 220 9.86 14.90 -4.78
CA LYS A 220 8.45 14.72 -4.39
C LYS A 220 8.20 15.24 -2.98
N ASN A 221 9.18 15.13 -2.08
CA ASN A 221 9.09 15.70 -0.74
C ASN A 221 9.23 17.23 -0.79
N LYS A 222 8.27 17.94 -0.16
CA LYS A 222 8.24 19.41 -0.19
C LYS A 222 9.47 20.03 0.44
N ILE A 223 9.89 19.54 1.61
CA ILE A 223 11.02 20.12 2.36
C ILE A 223 12.32 19.95 1.57
N TYR A 224 12.54 18.75 1.00
CA TYR A 224 13.70 18.51 0.17
C TYR A 224 13.70 19.42 -1.07
N ARG A 225 12.55 19.59 -1.71
CA ARG A 225 12.40 20.44 -2.89
C ARG A 225 12.64 21.91 -2.58
N ASP A 226 12.11 22.43 -1.45
CA ASP A 226 12.35 23.82 -1.03
C ASP A 226 13.84 24.07 -0.77
N ASN A 227 14.53 23.12 -0.13
CA ASN A 227 15.99 23.20 0.09
C ASN A 227 16.77 23.13 -1.22
N PHE A 228 16.38 22.26 -2.15
CA PHE A 228 17.00 22.16 -3.48
C PHE A 228 16.90 23.49 -4.25
N ILE A 229 15.72 24.09 -4.25
CA ILE A 229 15.44 25.39 -4.89
C ILE A 229 16.32 26.48 -4.27
N SER A 230 16.39 26.54 -2.93
CA SER A 230 17.18 27.52 -2.21
C SER A 230 18.69 27.39 -2.47
N ASN A 231 19.20 26.17 -2.43
CA ASN A 231 20.63 25.87 -2.66
C ASN A 231 21.08 26.15 -4.09
N LYS A 232 20.18 26.03 -5.07
CA LYS A 232 20.46 26.32 -6.49
C LYS A 232 20.22 27.79 -6.88
N ASN A 233 19.83 28.67 -5.93
CA ASN A 233 19.45 30.06 -6.20
C ASN A 233 18.40 30.19 -7.33
N ILE A 234 17.47 29.27 -7.40
CA ILE A 234 16.43 29.27 -8.44
C ILE A 234 15.44 30.41 -8.14
N ASN A 235 15.10 31.23 -9.13
CA ASN A 235 14.15 32.31 -8.96
C ASN A 235 12.75 31.74 -8.64
N GLY A 236 12.35 31.85 -7.37
CA GLY A 236 11.25 31.10 -6.78
C GLY A 236 9.84 31.57 -7.16
N GLU A 237 9.64 32.59 -8.03
CA GLU A 237 8.29 33.07 -8.36
C GLU A 237 7.51 32.09 -9.27
N LYS A 238 8.16 31.57 -10.31
CA LYS A 238 7.53 30.59 -11.21
C LYS A 238 7.21 29.30 -10.47
N GLU A 239 8.08 28.90 -9.58
CA GLU A 239 7.96 27.70 -8.77
C GLU A 239 6.92 27.81 -7.68
N LYS A 240 6.81 28.96 -7.03
CA LYS A 240 5.70 29.26 -6.14
C LYS A 240 4.35 29.13 -6.87
N LYS A 241 4.24 29.62 -8.11
CA LYS A 241 3.03 29.47 -8.93
C LYS A 241 2.73 28.01 -9.27
N GLU A 242 3.72 27.22 -9.71
CA GLU A 242 3.53 25.81 -10.03
C GLU A 242 3.26 24.98 -8.76
N TYR A 243 3.92 25.28 -7.65
CA TYR A 243 3.62 24.66 -6.37
C TYR A 243 2.19 24.97 -5.90
N ILE A 244 1.76 26.24 -5.94
CA ILE A 244 0.39 26.65 -5.55
C ILE A 244 -0.64 25.92 -6.42
N LYS A 245 -0.40 25.79 -7.72
CA LYS A 245 -1.27 25.07 -8.65
C LYS A 245 -1.37 23.57 -8.36
N ASN A 246 -0.32 22.96 -7.84
CA ASN A 246 -0.20 21.53 -7.64
C ASN A 246 -0.13 21.12 -6.16
N LYS A 247 -0.25 22.06 -5.20
CA LYS A 247 -0.07 21.83 -3.76
C LYS A 247 -0.95 20.72 -3.19
N ASP A 248 -2.14 20.55 -3.75
CA ASP A 248 -3.12 19.57 -3.32
C ASP A 248 -2.94 18.21 -4.03
N ASN A 249 -1.99 18.10 -4.96
CA ASN A 249 -1.69 16.83 -5.60
C ASN A 249 -0.78 15.99 -4.71
N PRO A 250 -1.20 14.79 -4.28
CA PRO A 250 -0.41 13.92 -3.41
C PRO A 250 0.98 13.56 -3.96
N TYR A 251 1.16 13.62 -5.28
CA TYR A 251 2.46 13.38 -5.90
C TYR A 251 3.55 14.37 -5.43
N PHE A 252 3.18 15.64 -5.21
CA PHE A 252 4.10 16.69 -4.77
C PHE A 252 4.22 16.82 -3.26
N ASN A 253 3.54 15.95 -2.52
CA ASN A 253 3.61 15.80 -1.07
C ASN A 253 4.09 14.39 -0.69
N GLY A 254 5.07 13.90 -1.44
CA GLY A 254 5.68 12.60 -1.22
C GLY A 254 6.45 12.51 0.10
N GLU A 255 6.70 11.27 0.50
CA GLU A 255 7.49 10.98 1.69
C GLU A 255 8.95 11.44 1.54
N ASP A 256 9.59 11.63 2.69
CA ASP A 256 11.01 11.91 2.73
C ASP A 256 11.80 10.63 2.41
N ILE A 257 12.36 10.58 1.20
CA ILE A 257 13.18 9.45 0.75
C ILE A 257 14.49 9.35 1.55
N GLN A 258 14.99 10.45 2.14
CA GLN A 258 16.15 10.38 3.02
C GLN A 258 15.91 9.42 4.19
N ASN A 259 14.70 9.42 4.77
CA ASN A 259 14.36 8.48 5.84
C ASN A 259 14.47 7.01 5.42
N PHE A 260 14.20 6.69 4.15
CA PHE A 260 14.40 5.34 3.63
C PHE A 260 15.88 4.95 3.63
N PHE A 261 16.76 5.81 3.15
CA PHE A 261 18.20 5.55 3.16
C PHE A 261 18.75 5.48 4.59
N ASP A 262 18.27 6.33 5.47
CA ASP A 262 18.63 6.35 6.88
C ASP A 262 18.23 5.06 7.61
N LEU A 263 17.03 4.54 7.29
CA LEU A 263 16.52 3.28 7.85
C LEU A 263 17.45 2.09 7.55
N TYR A 264 18.04 2.09 6.34
CA TYR A 264 18.96 1.04 5.91
C TYR A 264 20.43 1.40 6.15
N ASN A 265 20.73 2.48 6.85
CA ASN A 265 22.10 2.96 7.12
C ASN A 265 22.93 3.17 5.84
N ILE A 266 22.33 3.74 4.80
CA ILE A 266 22.96 3.99 3.50
C ILE A 266 23.22 5.48 3.32
N GLN A 267 24.40 5.81 2.77
CA GLN A 267 24.77 7.19 2.42
C GLN A 267 24.03 7.65 1.17
N THR A 268 23.57 8.90 1.17
CA THR A 268 22.99 9.55 -0.02
C THR A 268 23.97 10.52 -0.69
N GLU A 269 25.07 10.82 -0.02
CA GLU A 269 26.12 11.69 -0.54
C GLU A 269 26.76 11.12 -1.80
N GLY A 270 26.91 11.92 -2.83
CA GLY A 270 27.48 11.52 -4.12
C GLY A 270 26.50 10.79 -5.08
N LEU A 271 25.29 10.40 -4.64
CA LEU A 271 24.33 9.72 -5.52
C LEU A 271 23.84 10.60 -6.69
N PHE A 272 23.89 11.92 -6.54
CA PHE A 272 23.45 12.89 -7.57
C PHE A 272 24.60 13.49 -8.37
N ASN A 273 25.76 12.80 -8.43
CA ASN A 273 26.86 13.24 -9.26
C ASN A 273 26.62 12.77 -10.71
N PHE A 274 26.27 13.71 -11.61
CA PHE A 274 25.96 13.46 -13.01
C PHE A 274 27.21 13.52 -13.92
N ASN A 275 28.36 13.01 -13.48
CA ASN A 275 29.60 13.00 -14.28
C ASN A 275 29.50 12.07 -15.49
N LYS A 276 30.05 12.50 -16.63
CA LYS A 276 30.00 11.76 -17.88
C LYS A 276 30.82 10.46 -17.91
N GLU A 277 31.78 10.31 -17.00
CA GLU A 277 32.81 9.25 -17.10
C GLU A 277 32.47 7.99 -16.27
N ASN A 278 31.63 8.10 -15.24
CA ASN A 278 31.27 6.96 -14.40
C ASN A 278 29.84 6.50 -14.67
N ASP A 279 29.72 5.43 -15.43
CA ASP A 279 28.42 4.78 -15.70
C ASP A 279 28.08 3.74 -14.61
N SER A 280 28.40 4.05 -13.35
CA SER A 280 28.06 3.24 -12.18
C SER A 280 27.40 4.08 -11.09
N ILE A 281 26.49 3.47 -10.32
CA ILE A 281 25.84 4.06 -9.14
C ILE A 281 26.23 3.23 -7.93
N THR A 282 26.93 3.83 -6.96
CA THR A 282 27.39 3.14 -5.76
C THR A 282 26.63 3.59 -4.52
N PHE A 283 26.12 2.63 -3.79
CA PHE A 283 25.49 2.79 -2.49
C PHE A 283 26.45 2.31 -1.40
N ASN A 284 26.87 3.20 -0.51
CA ASN A 284 27.76 2.90 0.59
C ASN A 284 27.01 2.85 1.91
N SER A 285 27.44 1.99 2.83
CA SER A 285 27.00 2.10 4.22
C SER A 285 27.55 3.38 4.86
N LYS A 286 26.79 4.01 5.78
CA LYS A 286 27.18 5.32 6.37
C LYS A 286 28.52 5.29 7.09
N ASP A 287 28.86 4.20 7.73
CA ASP A 287 30.08 4.06 8.52
C ASP A 287 31.19 3.29 7.77
N ASN A 288 31.01 3.00 6.48
CA ASN A 288 31.86 2.11 5.68
C ASN A 288 32.06 0.72 6.35
N LYS A 289 31.11 0.31 7.20
CA LYS A 289 31.08 -0.99 7.87
C LYS A 289 30.11 -1.93 7.17
N GLU A 290 30.27 -3.21 7.43
CA GLU A 290 29.32 -4.22 6.96
C GLU A 290 27.90 -3.91 7.45
N ASN A 291 26.96 -3.99 6.51
CA ASN A 291 25.55 -3.70 6.71
C ASN A 291 24.69 -4.66 5.88
N ASP A 292 23.51 -4.99 6.34
CA ASP A 292 22.59 -5.85 5.59
C ASP A 292 21.83 -5.05 4.52
N PHE A 293 22.29 -5.18 3.28
CA PHE A 293 21.66 -4.56 2.10
C PHE A 293 20.50 -5.39 1.51
N THR A 294 20.14 -6.52 2.07
CA THR A 294 19.16 -7.45 1.46
C THR A 294 17.80 -6.79 1.27
N GLU A 295 17.22 -6.21 2.33
CA GLU A 295 15.93 -5.56 2.25
C GLU A 295 16.00 -4.21 1.53
N PHE A 296 17.12 -3.50 1.63
CA PHE A 296 17.40 -2.30 0.83
C PHE A 296 17.35 -2.63 -0.67
N PHE A 297 18.05 -3.68 -1.12
CA PHE A 297 18.04 -4.13 -2.51
C PHE A 297 16.60 -4.45 -2.98
N ARG A 298 15.88 -5.26 -2.21
CA ARG A 298 14.51 -5.65 -2.57
C ARG A 298 13.57 -4.46 -2.67
N ASN A 299 13.58 -3.60 -1.67
CA ASN A 299 12.65 -2.48 -1.60
C ASN A 299 12.99 -1.38 -2.61
N LEU A 300 14.27 -1.07 -2.80
CA LEU A 300 14.66 -0.01 -3.74
C LEU A 300 14.50 -0.44 -5.20
N PHE A 301 14.90 -1.67 -5.54
CA PHE A 301 15.02 -2.07 -6.94
C PHE A 301 13.89 -2.95 -7.47
N LEU A 302 13.23 -3.73 -6.59
CA LEU A 302 12.22 -4.69 -7.04
C LEU A 302 10.79 -4.24 -6.74
N TYR A 303 10.56 -3.56 -5.60
CA TYR A 303 9.21 -3.28 -5.11
C TYR A 303 8.82 -1.81 -5.13
N SER A 304 9.74 -0.89 -5.38
CA SER A 304 9.45 0.54 -5.49
C SER A 304 9.71 1.08 -6.89
N ASN A 305 9.26 2.30 -7.11
CA ASN A 305 9.54 3.10 -8.30
C ASN A 305 10.49 4.28 -7.98
N ILE A 306 11.22 4.19 -6.88
CA ILE A 306 12.15 5.26 -6.44
C ILE A 306 13.28 5.43 -7.44
N MET A 307 13.78 4.32 -8.00
CA MET A 307 14.87 4.28 -8.97
C MET A 307 14.40 4.18 -10.42
N ASP A 308 13.11 4.43 -10.72
CA ASP A 308 12.63 4.42 -12.11
C ASP A 308 13.37 5.47 -12.93
N GLY A 309 14.01 5.04 -14.02
CA GLY A 309 14.82 5.90 -14.86
C GLY A 309 14.02 7.00 -15.56
N MET A 310 14.67 8.14 -15.77
CA MET A 310 14.15 9.27 -16.53
C MET A 310 15.15 9.65 -17.62
N PRO A 311 14.70 10.04 -18.82
CA PRO A 311 15.61 10.28 -19.96
C PRO A 311 16.47 11.53 -19.73
N TYR A 312 17.61 11.36 -19.06
CA TYR A 312 18.49 12.45 -18.64
C TYR A 312 18.94 13.34 -19.82
N GLN A 313 19.44 12.72 -20.90
CA GLN A 313 19.93 13.46 -22.08
C GLN A 313 18.81 14.25 -22.77
N TYR A 314 17.63 13.68 -22.89
CA TYR A 314 16.45 14.36 -23.44
C TYR A 314 16.04 15.56 -22.59
N LEU A 315 15.98 15.35 -21.26
CA LEU A 315 15.55 16.38 -20.31
C LEU A 315 16.60 17.49 -20.18
N ALA A 316 17.91 17.16 -20.23
CA ALA A 316 18.98 18.13 -20.24
C ALA A 316 18.95 19.01 -21.50
N LYS A 317 18.55 18.44 -22.64
CA LYS A 317 18.39 19.17 -23.89
C LYS A 317 17.15 20.06 -23.94
N LYS A 318 16.05 19.54 -23.37
CA LYS A 318 14.74 20.21 -23.43
C LYS A 318 14.56 21.26 -22.32
N TYR A 319 15.13 20.98 -21.14
CA TYR A 319 15.04 21.82 -19.96
C TYR A 319 16.45 22.08 -19.42
N ASN A 320 16.64 23.19 -18.73
CA ASN A 320 17.82 23.35 -17.88
C ASN A 320 17.62 22.54 -16.61
N LEU A 321 18.42 21.48 -16.37
CA LEU A 321 18.30 20.61 -15.19
C LEU A 321 18.68 21.30 -13.85
N ASP A 322 19.37 22.45 -13.92
CA ASP A 322 19.59 23.31 -12.76
C ASP A 322 18.33 24.06 -12.33
N LYS A 323 17.32 24.11 -13.18
CA LYS A 323 15.96 24.53 -12.86
C LYS A 323 15.10 23.33 -12.51
N ILE A 324 13.88 23.56 -12.02
CA ILE A 324 12.96 22.49 -11.59
C ILE A 324 11.79 22.27 -12.56
N ASP A 325 11.74 23.00 -13.66
CA ASP A 325 10.65 22.92 -14.66
C ASP A 325 10.43 21.48 -15.17
N TRP A 326 11.50 20.73 -15.39
CA TRP A 326 11.44 19.34 -15.81
C TRP A 326 10.69 18.43 -14.83
N PHE A 327 10.79 18.72 -13.54
CA PHE A 327 10.10 17.95 -12.50
C PHE A 327 8.58 18.10 -12.59
N TYR A 328 8.09 19.29 -12.92
CA TYR A 328 6.65 19.57 -13.03
C TYR A 328 6.07 19.22 -14.40
N GLU A 329 6.85 19.28 -15.47
CA GLU A 329 6.34 19.15 -16.84
C GLU A 329 6.50 17.75 -17.44
N TYR A 330 7.57 17.00 -17.08
CA TYR A 330 7.81 15.69 -17.66
C TYR A 330 6.84 14.63 -17.10
N GLY A 331 6.11 13.98 -18.01
CA GLY A 331 5.13 12.94 -17.66
C GLY A 331 3.78 13.49 -17.20
N LYS A 332 3.52 14.77 -17.37
CA LYS A 332 2.21 15.38 -17.13
C LYS A 332 1.14 14.77 -18.04
N THR A 333 1.51 14.45 -19.27
CA THR A 333 0.71 13.67 -20.21
C THR A 333 1.57 12.54 -20.79
N HIS A 334 0.96 11.49 -21.35
CA HIS A 334 1.71 10.41 -21.99
C HIS A 334 2.55 10.90 -23.18
N ASP A 335 2.13 11.96 -23.90
CA ASP A 335 2.86 12.57 -25.01
C ASP A 335 4.12 13.32 -24.57
N SER A 336 4.22 13.68 -23.29
CA SER A 336 5.39 14.36 -22.73
C SER A 336 6.47 13.40 -22.25
N MET A 337 6.29 12.09 -22.46
CA MET A 337 7.17 11.04 -21.98
C MET A 337 7.90 10.32 -23.11
N LEU A 338 8.99 9.66 -22.72
CA LEU A 338 9.66 8.62 -23.51
C LEU A 338 9.55 7.30 -22.73
N TYR A 339 9.64 6.20 -23.46
CA TYR A 339 9.48 4.84 -22.94
C TYR A 339 10.69 3.98 -23.29
N CYS A 340 11.00 2.94 -22.52
CA CYS A 340 12.20 2.15 -22.77
C CYS A 340 12.10 0.68 -22.38
N SER A 341 10.93 0.23 -21.89
CA SER A 341 10.71 -1.16 -21.50
C SER A 341 9.93 -1.94 -22.56
N TYR A 342 9.28 -3.03 -22.19
CA TYR A 342 8.58 -3.98 -23.07
C TYR A 342 7.46 -3.37 -23.89
N TYR A 343 6.80 -2.34 -23.35
CA TYR A 343 5.69 -1.64 -23.98
C TYR A 343 5.88 -0.12 -23.92
N TYR A 344 5.14 0.59 -24.79
CA TYR A 344 4.97 2.03 -24.73
C TYR A 344 3.49 2.40 -24.78
N VAL A 345 3.11 3.54 -24.22
CA VAL A 345 1.74 4.05 -24.25
C VAL A 345 1.52 4.79 -25.55
N ALA A 346 0.78 4.19 -26.48
CA ALA A 346 0.48 4.77 -27.79
C ALA A 346 -0.77 5.65 -27.77
N LYS A 347 -1.71 5.37 -26.87
CA LYS A 347 -2.96 6.12 -26.74
C LYS A 347 -3.39 6.18 -25.29
N ASN A 348 -3.83 7.36 -24.86
CA ASN A 348 -4.42 7.54 -23.54
C ASN A 348 -5.53 8.59 -23.60
N THR A 349 -6.77 8.13 -23.43
CA THR A 349 -7.99 8.94 -23.45
C THR A 349 -8.87 8.57 -22.27
N SER A 350 -9.96 9.32 -22.05
CA SER A 350 -10.95 9.01 -21.02
C SER A 350 -11.59 7.62 -21.18
N ASN A 351 -11.67 7.12 -22.41
CA ASN A 351 -12.36 5.85 -22.74
C ASN A 351 -11.41 4.70 -23.00
N GLU A 352 -10.13 4.97 -23.27
CA GLU A 352 -9.20 3.92 -23.69
C GLU A 352 -7.74 4.30 -23.38
N THR A 353 -6.98 3.32 -22.89
CA THR A 353 -5.52 3.34 -22.85
C THR A 353 -5.02 2.14 -23.65
N ARG A 354 -4.08 2.38 -24.61
CA ARG A 354 -3.44 1.32 -25.41
C ARG A 354 -1.94 1.34 -25.24
N LEU A 355 -1.41 0.16 -25.00
CA LEU A 355 0.02 -0.10 -25.02
C LEU A 355 0.35 -0.98 -26.21
N PHE A 356 1.45 -0.65 -26.90
CA PHE A 356 1.99 -1.52 -27.93
C PHE A 356 3.37 -2.03 -27.53
N ARG A 357 3.70 -3.19 -28.06
CA ARG A 357 4.96 -3.88 -27.89
C ARG A 357 6.12 -3.01 -28.40
N ASN A 358 7.15 -2.79 -27.60
CA ASN A 358 8.34 -2.06 -27.97
C ASN A 358 9.32 -2.97 -28.72
N THR A 359 9.23 -2.97 -30.04
CA THR A 359 10.08 -3.84 -30.89
C THR A 359 11.56 -3.51 -30.77
N ASN A 360 11.94 -2.26 -30.43
CA ASN A 360 13.34 -1.88 -30.25
C ASN A 360 13.93 -2.50 -28.99
N TYR A 361 13.19 -2.51 -27.88
CA TYR A 361 13.62 -3.18 -26.67
C TYR A 361 13.79 -4.70 -26.89
N ILE A 362 12.86 -5.30 -27.63
CA ILE A 362 12.83 -6.74 -27.87
C ILE A 362 13.95 -7.21 -28.80
N LYS A 363 14.35 -6.41 -29.80
CA LYS A 363 15.51 -6.74 -30.64
C LYS A 363 16.77 -7.01 -29.82
N ASN A 364 16.91 -6.33 -28.72
CA ASN A 364 18.05 -6.43 -27.81
C ASN A 364 17.86 -7.50 -26.72
N ASN A 365 16.69 -8.15 -26.65
CA ASN A 365 16.36 -9.18 -25.66
C ASN A 365 15.97 -10.48 -26.37
N SER A 366 16.98 -11.35 -26.59
CA SER A 366 16.82 -12.58 -27.36
C SER A 366 15.80 -13.58 -26.79
N GLU A 367 15.59 -13.58 -25.49
CA GLU A 367 14.60 -14.46 -24.84
C GLU A 367 13.17 -14.12 -25.25
N TRP A 368 12.91 -12.83 -25.53
CA TRP A 368 11.60 -12.34 -25.96
C TRP A 368 11.32 -12.44 -27.45
N GLN A 369 12.34 -12.64 -28.27
CA GLN A 369 12.17 -12.69 -29.73
C GLN A 369 11.37 -13.92 -30.18
N ASN A 370 11.48 -15.04 -29.45
CA ASN A 370 10.94 -16.34 -29.86
C ASN A 370 9.69 -16.76 -29.09
N THR A 371 9.04 -15.86 -28.35
CA THR A 371 7.92 -16.15 -27.47
C THR A 371 6.63 -15.49 -27.95
N LYS A 372 5.48 -16.14 -27.66
CA LYS A 372 4.15 -15.64 -27.99
C LYS A 372 3.64 -14.61 -26.98
N HIS A 373 4.45 -13.55 -26.74
CA HIS A 373 4.04 -12.46 -25.86
C HIS A 373 3.02 -11.53 -26.53
N LEU A 374 2.33 -10.73 -25.72
CA LEU A 374 1.32 -9.79 -26.16
C LEU A 374 1.89 -8.73 -27.12
N ASN A 375 1.19 -8.46 -28.23
CA ASN A 375 1.49 -7.34 -29.11
C ASN A 375 0.84 -6.05 -28.63
N GLU A 376 -0.33 -6.17 -28.00
CA GLU A 376 -1.13 -5.04 -27.60
C GLU A 376 -1.83 -5.29 -26.25
N VAL A 377 -1.92 -4.26 -25.42
CA VAL A 377 -2.73 -4.25 -24.20
C VAL A 377 -3.73 -3.11 -24.27
N VAL A 378 -5.01 -3.43 -24.08
CA VAL A 378 -6.12 -2.48 -24.20
C VAL A 378 -6.88 -2.39 -22.89
N TYR A 379 -6.92 -1.21 -22.32
CA TYR A 379 -7.78 -0.88 -21.20
C TYR A 379 -8.92 -0.01 -21.72
N LYS A 380 -10.16 -0.52 -21.63
CA LYS A 380 -11.37 0.23 -22.00
C LYS A 380 -12.12 0.70 -20.76
N TYR A 381 -12.58 1.92 -20.79
CA TYR A 381 -13.28 2.56 -19.70
C TYR A 381 -14.69 2.95 -20.14
N ASN A 382 -15.66 2.77 -19.26
CA ASN A 382 -17.00 3.28 -19.53
C ASN A 382 -17.00 4.81 -19.41
N SER A 383 -17.61 5.46 -20.39
CA SER A 383 -17.71 6.94 -20.40
C SER A 383 -18.56 7.48 -19.26
N ILE A 384 -19.55 6.68 -18.81
CA ILE A 384 -20.43 6.99 -17.69
C ILE A 384 -20.25 5.89 -16.65
N PRO A 385 -20.10 6.23 -15.35
CA PRO A 385 -20.06 5.24 -14.29
C PRO A 385 -21.30 4.35 -14.29
N ILE A 386 -21.12 3.05 -14.11
CA ILE A 386 -22.21 2.08 -14.01
C ILE A 386 -22.18 1.39 -12.65
N SER A 387 -23.34 0.86 -12.23
CA SER A 387 -23.44 0.13 -10.97
C SER A 387 -22.56 -1.12 -10.97
N LYS A 388 -22.18 -1.59 -9.79
CA LYS A 388 -21.36 -2.80 -9.62
C LYS A 388 -22.01 -4.03 -10.25
N GLU A 389 -23.32 -4.15 -10.08
CA GLU A 389 -24.12 -5.27 -10.60
C GLU A 389 -24.20 -5.25 -12.14
N ALA A 390 -24.45 -4.06 -12.71
CA ALA A 390 -24.47 -3.88 -14.18
C ALA A 390 -23.08 -4.16 -14.79
N TYR A 391 -22.03 -3.69 -14.14
CA TYR A 391 -20.66 -3.97 -14.55
C TYR A 391 -20.33 -5.46 -14.47
N ALA A 392 -20.69 -6.15 -13.39
CA ALA A 392 -20.46 -7.58 -13.22
C ALA A 392 -21.13 -8.39 -14.31
N LEU A 393 -22.39 -8.06 -14.65
CA LEU A 393 -23.12 -8.71 -15.73
C LEU A 393 -22.49 -8.44 -17.11
N GLN A 394 -22.10 -7.19 -17.36
CA GLN A 394 -21.41 -6.80 -18.60
C GLN A 394 -20.10 -7.58 -18.77
N MET A 395 -19.30 -7.65 -17.72
CA MET A 395 -18.01 -8.35 -17.75
C MET A 395 -18.17 -9.86 -17.91
N TYR A 396 -19.14 -10.46 -17.21
CA TYR A 396 -19.45 -11.89 -17.34
C TYR A 396 -19.82 -12.25 -18.78
N ASN A 397 -20.72 -11.47 -19.40
CA ASN A 397 -21.14 -11.70 -20.79
C ASN A 397 -19.97 -11.47 -21.78
N ALA A 398 -19.21 -10.40 -21.60
CA ALA A 398 -18.04 -10.11 -22.43
C ALA A 398 -16.96 -11.20 -22.32
N PHE A 399 -16.76 -11.77 -21.13
CA PHE A 399 -15.82 -12.86 -20.91
C PHE A 399 -16.28 -14.14 -21.61
N LYS A 400 -17.56 -14.51 -21.48
CA LYS A 400 -18.13 -15.69 -22.19
C LYS A 400 -18.06 -15.56 -23.71
N GLN A 401 -18.05 -14.31 -24.21
CA GLN A 401 -17.97 -14.02 -25.66
C GLN A 401 -16.50 -13.78 -26.12
N ASN A 402 -15.50 -14.05 -25.30
CA ASN A 402 -14.08 -13.80 -25.60
C ASN A 402 -13.74 -12.34 -25.98
N ILE A 403 -14.55 -11.37 -25.53
CA ILE A 403 -14.30 -9.94 -25.78
C ILE A 403 -13.28 -9.37 -24.80
N VAL A 404 -13.21 -9.94 -23.58
CA VAL A 404 -12.24 -9.56 -22.57
C VAL A 404 -11.37 -10.75 -22.18
N SER A 405 -10.11 -10.45 -21.86
CA SER A 405 -9.08 -11.46 -21.58
C SER A 405 -9.18 -12.05 -20.18
N SER A 406 -9.78 -11.32 -19.24
CA SER A 406 -9.86 -11.70 -17.83
C SER A 406 -11.14 -11.24 -17.17
N LEU A 407 -11.56 -11.98 -16.14
CA LEU A 407 -12.75 -11.72 -15.34
C LEU A 407 -12.42 -11.89 -13.85
N ASP A 408 -12.68 -10.90 -13.05
CA ASP A 408 -12.60 -11.00 -11.59
C ASP A 408 -13.89 -11.69 -11.07
N VAL A 409 -13.71 -12.91 -10.57
CA VAL A 409 -14.81 -13.74 -10.08
C VAL A 409 -15.46 -13.18 -8.80
N SER A 410 -14.76 -12.30 -8.07
CA SER A 410 -15.29 -11.68 -6.83
C SER A 410 -16.50 -10.77 -7.07
N TYR A 411 -16.64 -10.21 -8.28
CA TYR A 411 -17.77 -9.33 -8.64
C TYR A 411 -19.04 -10.09 -9.01
N LEU A 412 -18.95 -11.39 -9.29
CA LEU A 412 -20.05 -12.21 -9.81
C LEU A 412 -21.04 -12.59 -8.71
N ASN A 413 -22.31 -12.79 -9.08
CA ASN A 413 -23.29 -13.41 -8.20
C ASN A 413 -23.01 -14.93 -8.02
N SER A 414 -23.76 -15.58 -7.14
CA SER A 414 -23.54 -17.01 -6.78
C SER A 414 -23.61 -17.93 -7.99
N ASP A 415 -24.59 -17.77 -8.89
CA ASP A 415 -24.79 -18.64 -10.03
C ASP A 415 -23.68 -18.48 -11.08
N GLN A 416 -23.27 -17.22 -11.32
CA GLN A 416 -22.16 -16.90 -12.21
C GLN A 416 -20.82 -17.43 -11.67
N LYS A 417 -20.59 -17.30 -10.34
CA LYS A 417 -19.41 -17.89 -9.67
C LYS A 417 -19.41 -19.40 -9.85
N GLN A 418 -20.54 -20.05 -9.59
CA GLN A 418 -20.65 -21.49 -9.72
C GLN A 418 -20.39 -21.95 -11.15
N TYR A 419 -20.91 -21.21 -12.15
CA TYR A 419 -20.65 -21.52 -13.54
C TYR A 419 -19.16 -21.49 -13.88
N ILE A 420 -18.46 -20.42 -13.50
CA ILE A 420 -17.01 -20.29 -13.75
C ILE A 420 -16.23 -21.39 -13.04
N LEU A 421 -16.53 -21.64 -11.77
CA LEU A 421 -15.82 -22.63 -10.96
C LEU A 421 -16.10 -24.07 -11.39
N SER A 422 -17.32 -24.38 -11.86
CA SER A 422 -17.67 -25.70 -12.36
C SER A 422 -17.10 -26.00 -13.75
N ASN A 423 -16.75 -24.97 -14.51
CA ASN A 423 -16.14 -25.07 -15.83
C ASN A 423 -14.68 -24.63 -15.84
N TYR A 424 -13.95 -24.87 -14.74
CA TYR A 424 -12.56 -24.47 -14.60
C TYR A 424 -11.63 -25.04 -15.70
N ASP A 425 -11.99 -26.16 -16.33
CA ASP A 425 -11.30 -26.76 -17.48
C ASP A 425 -11.38 -25.93 -18.76
N LYS A 426 -12.39 -25.05 -18.86
CA LYS A 426 -12.60 -24.15 -20.01
C LYS A 426 -11.86 -22.82 -19.87
N PHE A 427 -11.32 -22.54 -18.68
CA PHE A 427 -10.66 -21.29 -18.33
C PHE A 427 -9.35 -21.56 -17.64
N ASN A 428 -8.43 -20.59 -17.68
CA ASN A 428 -7.26 -20.56 -16.83
C ASN A 428 -7.60 -19.78 -15.55
N LEU A 429 -7.88 -20.50 -14.45
CA LEU A 429 -8.16 -19.89 -13.16
C LEU A 429 -6.86 -19.62 -12.43
N ASN A 430 -6.62 -18.34 -12.09
CA ASN A 430 -5.55 -17.94 -11.19
C ASN A 430 -6.12 -17.59 -9.82
N PHE A 431 -5.53 -18.19 -8.81
CA PHE A 431 -5.75 -17.87 -7.41
C PHE A 431 -4.51 -17.12 -6.94
N ILE A 432 -4.54 -15.81 -7.13
CA ILE A 432 -3.42 -14.97 -6.74
C ILE A 432 -3.55 -14.68 -5.26
N ARG A 433 -2.58 -15.16 -4.46
CA ARG A 433 -2.42 -14.68 -3.09
C ARG A 433 -2.14 -13.19 -3.13
N LYS A 434 -2.96 -12.43 -2.44
CA LYS A 434 -2.78 -11.00 -2.30
C LYS A 434 -1.67 -10.76 -1.26
N PHE A 435 -0.49 -10.35 -1.72
CA PHE A 435 0.60 -9.95 -0.83
C PHE A 435 0.44 -8.49 -0.46
N GLU A 436 -0.02 -8.24 0.75
CA GLU A 436 -0.28 -6.88 1.22
C GLU A 436 1.00 -6.13 1.56
N LYS A 437 2.04 -6.82 2.05
CA LYS A 437 3.31 -6.21 2.45
C LYS A 437 4.07 -5.48 1.35
N TYR A 438 3.77 -5.77 0.08
CA TYR A 438 4.37 -5.11 -1.07
C TYR A 438 3.47 -4.07 -1.73
N LYS A 439 2.32 -3.79 -1.13
CA LYS A 439 1.40 -2.76 -1.61
C LYS A 439 1.57 -1.50 -0.76
N SER A 440 1.52 -0.34 -1.39
CA SER A 440 1.28 0.88 -0.61
C SER A 440 -0.10 0.80 0.00
N HIS A 441 -0.18 0.92 1.31
CA HIS A 441 -1.42 0.93 2.06
C HIS A 441 -1.77 2.37 2.43
N ASN A 442 -3.01 2.76 2.15
CA ASN A 442 -3.60 3.95 2.73
C ASN A 442 -4.54 3.48 3.84
N ASN A 443 -4.09 3.62 5.05
CA ASN A 443 -4.89 3.32 6.23
C ASN A 443 -5.45 4.60 6.82
N ILE A 444 -6.62 4.51 7.44
CA ILE A 444 -7.20 5.60 8.21
C ILE A 444 -6.80 5.45 9.67
N ILE A 445 -6.25 6.49 10.24
CA ILE A 445 -5.81 6.54 11.63
C ILE A 445 -6.48 7.71 12.38
N HIS A 446 -6.44 7.65 13.71
CA HIS A 446 -6.82 8.78 14.52
C HIS A 446 -5.93 9.99 14.24
N ASN A 447 -6.54 11.14 13.96
CA ASN A 447 -5.84 12.40 13.79
C ASN A 447 -5.63 13.07 15.14
N TYR A 448 -4.45 12.93 15.73
CA TYR A 448 -4.11 13.54 17.02
C TYR A 448 -3.81 15.03 16.90
N PHE A 449 -3.50 15.51 15.71
CA PHE A 449 -3.06 16.89 15.44
C PHE A 449 -3.91 17.51 14.31
N PRO A 450 -5.25 17.63 14.51
CA PRO A 450 -6.06 18.33 13.54
C PRO A 450 -5.65 19.81 13.52
N SER A 451 -5.59 20.39 12.31
CA SER A 451 -5.16 21.78 12.16
C SER A 451 -5.87 22.41 10.97
N SER A 452 -6.83 23.26 11.25
CA SER A 452 -7.66 23.91 10.23
C SER A 452 -8.37 25.13 10.84
N ASN A 453 -8.95 25.98 9.99
CA ASN A 453 -9.84 27.05 10.42
C ASN A 453 -11.31 26.58 10.58
N SER A 454 -11.60 25.34 10.18
CA SER A 454 -12.93 24.72 10.32
C SER A 454 -12.81 23.22 10.50
N TYR A 455 -13.62 22.63 11.36
CA TYR A 455 -13.58 21.22 11.73
C TYR A 455 -14.93 20.54 11.48
N TYR A 456 -14.88 19.22 11.28
CA TYR A 456 -16.05 18.34 11.20
C TYR A 456 -16.49 17.85 12.59
N PHE A 457 -16.23 18.65 13.60
CA PHE A 457 -16.68 18.47 14.99
C PHE A 457 -16.79 19.85 15.68
N ASN A 458 -17.63 19.93 16.71
CA ASN A 458 -17.81 21.17 17.43
C ASN A 458 -16.85 21.32 18.64
N ASN A 459 -16.94 22.48 19.30
CA ASN A 459 -16.07 22.84 20.42
C ASN A 459 -16.23 21.90 21.64
N ASN A 460 -17.45 21.43 21.94
CA ASN A 460 -17.68 20.51 23.04
C ASN A 460 -17.05 19.13 22.77
N PHE A 461 -17.18 18.61 21.55
CA PHE A 461 -16.48 17.41 21.14
C PHE A 461 -14.95 17.60 21.22
N SER A 462 -14.43 18.74 20.76
CA SER A 462 -13.00 19.06 20.81
C SER A 462 -12.45 19.02 22.24
N LYS A 463 -13.13 19.65 23.18
CA LYS A 463 -12.74 19.63 24.60
C LYS A 463 -12.70 18.23 25.20
N LEU A 464 -13.66 17.37 24.86
CA LEU A 464 -13.71 15.99 25.33
C LEU A 464 -12.65 15.11 24.62
N TYR A 465 -12.53 15.24 23.29
CA TYR A 465 -11.73 14.33 22.47
C TYR A 465 -10.25 14.73 22.40
N TYR A 466 -9.93 16.02 22.41
CA TYR A 466 -8.57 16.56 22.34
C TYR A 466 -8.11 17.22 23.65
N GLY A 467 -9.02 17.44 24.59
CA GLY A 467 -8.71 18.20 25.82
C GLY A 467 -8.59 19.71 25.61
N ASN A 468 -8.79 20.19 24.39
CA ASN A 468 -8.62 21.59 24.00
C ASN A 468 -9.82 22.08 23.19
N PRO A 469 -10.18 23.38 23.27
CA PRO A 469 -11.17 23.98 22.37
C PRO A 469 -10.67 24.03 20.93
N THR A 470 -11.58 24.11 19.96
CA THR A 470 -11.26 24.17 18.52
C THR A 470 -10.34 25.34 18.16
N SER A 471 -10.44 26.46 18.87
CA SER A 471 -9.59 27.63 18.67
C SER A 471 -8.10 27.37 18.91
N ILE A 472 -7.75 26.43 19.79
CA ILE A 472 -6.36 26.08 20.11
C ILE A 472 -5.78 25.07 19.12
N LEU A 473 -6.61 24.36 18.36
CA LEU A 473 -6.17 23.38 17.37
C LEU A 473 -5.72 24.01 16.04
N SER A 474 -5.79 25.34 15.90
CA SER A 474 -5.41 26.01 14.65
C SER A 474 -3.90 26.08 14.44
N TYR A 475 -3.45 26.20 13.19
CA TYR A 475 -2.04 26.36 12.81
C TYR A 475 -1.34 27.59 13.42
N GLU A 476 -2.10 28.58 13.82
CA GLU A 476 -1.57 29.83 14.37
C GLU A 476 -0.94 29.65 15.75
N TYR A 477 -1.37 28.61 16.48
CA TYR A 477 -0.78 28.27 17.77
C TYR A 477 0.39 27.32 17.56
N ASN A 478 1.61 27.82 17.76
CA ASN A 478 2.87 27.06 17.65
C ASN A 478 3.07 26.15 18.88
N GLN A 479 2.12 25.22 19.09
CA GLN A 479 2.12 24.32 20.22
C GLN A 479 3.09 23.15 20.02
N LYS A 480 3.60 22.62 21.11
CA LYS A 480 4.37 21.39 21.13
C LYS A 480 3.44 20.17 21.03
N ALA A 481 3.88 19.12 20.39
CA ALA A 481 3.08 17.90 20.25
C ALA A 481 2.64 17.31 21.61
N LYS A 482 3.44 17.49 22.66
CA LYS A 482 3.09 17.08 24.03
C LYS A 482 1.86 17.80 24.61
N ASP A 483 1.56 19.03 24.18
CA ASP A 483 0.48 19.86 24.71
C ASP A 483 -0.90 19.40 24.24
N TYR A 484 -0.96 18.53 23.20
CA TYR A 484 -2.19 17.89 22.72
C TYR A 484 -2.60 16.67 23.55
N TYR A 485 -1.78 16.25 24.51
CA TYR A 485 -2.10 15.12 25.35
C TYR A 485 -3.00 15.50 26.53
N SER A 486 -4.08 14.75 26.73
CA SER A 486 -4.92 14.79 27.91
C SER A 486 -5.32 13.36 28.30
N LYS A 487 -5.17 12.97 29.59
CA LYS A 487 -5.57 11.66 30.09
C LYS A 487 -7.06 11.38 29.84
N LYS A 488 -7.92 12.35 30.19
CA LYS A 488 -9.38 12.20 30.06
C LYS A 488 -9.77 12.06 28.58
N SER A 489 -9.14 12.82 27.70
CA SER A 489 -9.40 12.74 26.27
C SER A 489 -8.94 11.42 25.67
N LEU A 490 -7.82 10.86 26.12
CA LEU A 490 -7.35 9.56 25.67
C LEU A 490 -8.33 8.45 26.11
N ILE A 491 -8.86 8.51 27.33
CA ILE A 491 -9.88 7.57 27.79
C ILE A 491 -11.15 7.69 26.96
N PHE A 492 -11.65 8.92 26.74
CA PHE A 492 -12.83 9.15 25.91
C PHE A 492 -12.64 8.60 24.48
N LYS A 493 -11.46 8.80 23.87
CA LYS A 493 -11.09 8.20 22.56
C LYS A 493 -11.17 6.67 22.58
N THR A 494 -10.55 6.02 23.57
CA THR A 494 -10.54 4.56 23.64
C THR A 494 -11.92 3.98 23.87
N LEU A 495 -12.77 4.64 24.64
CA LEU A 495 -14.16 4.28 24.82
C LEU A 495 -14.93 4.39 23.50
N LEU A 496 -14.90 5.55 22.84
CA LEU A 496 -15.58 5.74 21.56
C LEU A 496 -15.12 4.73 20.50
N ASN A 497 -13.81 4.42 20.46
CA ASN A 497 -13.26 3.49 19.49
C ASN A 497 -13.67 2.02 19.71
N ASN A 498 -14.19 1.70 20.90
CA ASN A 498 -14.64 0.35 21.27
C ASN A 498 -16.16 0.18 21.31
N VAL A 499 -16.96 1.15 20.84
CA VAL A 499 -18.42 1.11 20.86
C VAL A 499 -19.00 0.10 19.87
N ILE A 500 -18.38 -0.01 18.69
CA ILE A 500 -18.88 -0.80 17.56
C ILE A 500 -18.09 -2.11 17.45
N ASN A 501 -18.80 -3.19 17.09
CA ASN A 501 -18.21 -4.48 16.79
C ASN A 501 -17.62 -4.47 15.34
N PRO A 502 -16.31 -4.48 15.17
CA PRO A 502 -15.70 -4.42 13.84
C PRO A 502 -15.95 -5.70 13.02
N GLN A 503 -16.16 -6.86 13.65
CA GLN A 503 -16.48 -8.09 12.94
C GLN A 503 -17.87 -8.03 12.29
N ALA A 504 -18.84 -7.38 12.94
CA ALA A 504 -20.17 -7.18 12.35
C ALA A 504 -20.09 -6.30 11.08
N ILE A 505 -19.27 -5.25 11.09
CA ILE A 505 -18.99 -4.45 9.89
C ILE A 505 -18.35 -5.32 8.81
N THR A 506 -17.33 -6.09 9.15
CA THR A 506 -16.64 -6.98 8.19
C THR A 506 -17.61 -7.96 7.55
N ASN A 507 -18.49 -8.57 8.33
CA ASN A 507 -19.50 -9.50 7.82
C ASN A 507 -20.54 -8.84 6.90
N LEU A 508 -20.93 -7.59 7.18
CA LEU A 508 -21.81 -6.83 6.29
C LEU A 508 -21.17 -6.56 4.92
N LEU A 509 -19.86 -6.36 4.91
CA LEU A 509 -19.11 -6.07 3.68
C LEU A 509 -18.84 -7.34 2.86
N ASN A 510 -18.40 -8.39 3.52
CA ASN A 510 -18.11 -9.69 2.92
C ASN A 510 -17.96 -10.76 4.02
N SER A 511 -18.83 -11.74 4.01
CA SER A 511 -18.78 -12.87 4.96
C SER A 511 -17.55 -13.79 4.81
N GLU A 512 -16.81 -13.68 3.70
CA GLU A 512 -15.54 -14.39 3.50
C GLU A 512 -14.33 -13.69 4.13
N ASN A 513 -14.54 -12.53 4.76
CA ASN A 513 -13.47 -11.76 5.40
C ASN A 513 -13.49 -11.91 6.92
N GLU A 514 -12.31 -11.83 7.50
CA GLU A 514 -12.10 -11.67 8.94
C GLU A 514 -11.67 -10.24 9.25
N THR A 515 -12.00 -9.77 10.44
CA THR A 515 -11.55 -8.47 10.91
C THR A 515 -10.04 -8.45 11.09
N TRP A 516 -9.39 -7.42 10.54
CA TRP A 516 -7.98 -7.16 10.70
C TRP A 516 -7.77 -5.87 11.46
N MET A 517 -7.31 -5.96 12.70
CA MET A 517 -7.22 -4.83 13.63
C MET A 517 -5.81 -4.21 13.69
N SER A 518 -5.00 -4.43 12.68
CA SER A 518 -3.66 -3.84 12.59
C SER A 518 -3.55 -2.89 11.40
N GLN A 519 -2.78 -1.84 11.57
CA GLN A 519 -2.35 -0.96 10.47
C GLN A 519 -1.28 -1.63 9.61
N ALA A 520 -0.58 -2.61 10.17
CA ALA A 520 0.43 -3.37 9.45
C ALA A 520 -0.22 -4.35 8.46
N PRO A 521 0.40 -4.59 7.30
CA PRO A 521 -0.01 -5.66 6.40
C PRO A 521 -0.04 -7.02 7.08
N SER A 522 -1.05 -7.83 6.78
CA SER A 522 -1.29 -9.13 7.44
C SER A 522 -0.18 -10.16 7.17
N ASP A 523 0.49 -10.06 6.03
CA ASP A 523 1.57 -10.96 5.60
C ASP A 523 2.97 -10.40 5.87
N LEU A 524 3.08 -9.35 6.69
CA LEU A 524 4.34 -8.76 7.09
C LEU A 524 5.18 -9.76 7.91
N ASN A 525 6.44 -9.95 7.56
CA ASN A 525 7.34 -10.84 8.28
C ASN A 525 7.65 -10.30 9.67
N ILE A 526 7.58 -11.16 10.68
CA ILE A 526 7.98 -10.79 12.03
C ILE A 526 9.50 -10.94 12.15
N ASN A 527 10.17 -9.82 12.38
CA ASN A 527 11.60 -9.78 12.60
C ASN A 527 11.89 -9.88 14.10
N SER A 528 12.56 -10.96 14.53
CA SER A 528 12.86 -11.26 15.93
C SER A 528 14.11 -12.11 16.07
N LYS A 529 14.72 -12.11 17.26
CA LYS A 529 15.97 -12.82 17.57
C LYS A 529 15.85 -14.35 17.47
N ASN A 530 14.72 -14.92 17.84
CA ASN A 530 14.51 -16.36 17.93
C ASN A 530 13.34 -16.83 17.06
N LYS A 531 13.59 -17.07 15.76
CA LYS A 531 12.57 -17.58 14.83
C LYS A 531 12.29 -19.09 14.96
N LYS A 532 13.19 -19.88 15.57
CA LYS A 532 13.13 -21.34 15.51
C LYS A 532 12.01 -21.98 16.36
N ASN A 533 11.48 -21.26 17.36
CA ASN A 533 10.50 -21.83 18.31
C ASN A 533 9.20 -21.01 18.38
N THR A 534 8.82 -20.28 17.34
CA THR A 534 7.65 -19.42 17.39
C THR A 534 6.56 -19.89 16.44
N ASN A 535 5.31 -19.84 16.92
CA ASN A 535 4.12 -20.12 16.11
C ASN A 535 3.80 -19.01 15.09
N TYR A 536 4.58 -17.91 15.08
CA TYR A 536 4.32 -16.74 14.26
C TYR A 536 5.46 -16.49 13.26
N GLU A 537 5.18 -16.63 11.96
CA GLU A 537 6.09 -16.22 10.89
C GLU A 537 5.72 -14.86 10.31
N ILE A 538 4.41 -14.62 10.16
CA ILE A 538 3.81 -13.38 9.67
C ILE A 538 2.80 -12.86 10.67
N LEU A 539 2.43 -11.59 10.56
CA LEU A 539 1.50 -10.95 11.50
C LEU A 539 0.13 -11.61 11.53
N LYS A 540 -0.36 -12.18 10.42
CA LYS A 540 -1.64 -12.89 10.38
C LYS A 540 -1.67 -14.05 11.37
N ASP A 541 -0.55 -14.70 11.63
CA ASP A 541 -0.46 -15.78 12.62
C ASP A 541 -0.77 -15.30 14.05
N ALA A 542 -0.58 -14.01 14.32
CA ALA A 542 -0.82 -13.36 15.60
C ALA A 542 -2.15 -12.57 15.65
N GLN A 543 -3.08 -12.82 14.72
CA GLN A 543 -4.34 -12.05 14.58
C GLN A 543 -5.13 -11.95 15.89
N ALA A 544 -5.24 -13.04 16.63
CA ALA A 544 -5.95 -13.06 17.91
C ALA A 544 -5.34 -12.06 18.93
N ASN A 545 -4.00 -11.98 18.98
CA ASN A 545 -3.32 -11.04 19.87
C ASN A 545 -3.51 -9.59 19.38
N LEU A 546 -3.35 -9.34 18.09
CA LEU A 546 -3.47 -8.00 17.49
C LEU A 546 -4.88 -7.42 17.59
N SER A 547 -5.90 -8.27 17.64
CA SER A 547 -7.30 -7.86 17.76
C SER A 547 -7.70 -7.44 19.18
N ASN A 548 -6.86 -7.69 20.17
CA ASN A 548 -7.11 -7.26 21.55
C ASN A 548 -6.92 -5.76 21.71
N GLN A 549 -8.02 -5.01 21.70
CA GLN A 549 -7.98 -3.57 21.94
C GLN A 549 -7.87 -3.24 23.43
N THR A 550 -7.26 -2.08 23.71
CA THR A 550 -7.10 -1.57 25.08
C THR A 550 -8.12 -0.47 25.33
N ILE A 551 -8.98 -0.68 26.32
CA ILE A 551 -9.83 0.36 26.89
C ILE A 551 -9.14 0.85 28.15
N LEU A 552 -8.98 2.17 28.28
CA LEU A 552 -8.23 2.77 29.36
C LEU A 552 -9.14 3.27 30.49
N GLY A 553 -8.61 3.22 31.72
CA GLY A 553 -9.17 3.83 32.90
C GLY A 553 -8.09 4.64 33.66
N ILE A 554 -8.50 5.35 34.70
CA ILE A 554 -7.61 6.03 35.63
C ILE A 554 -7.78 5.40 37.02
N ASP A 555 -6.66 5.02 37.65
CA ASP A 555 -6.66 4.51 39.03
C ASP A 555 -6.59 5.64 40.06
N GLU A 556 -6.61 5.28 41.38
CA GLU A 556 -6.56 6.19 42.51
C GLU A 556 -5.31 7.07 42.53
N ASN A 557 -4.22 6.65 41.89
CA ASN A 557 -2.96 7.34 41.76
C ASN A 557 -2.86 8.18 40.49
N GLU A 558 -3.94 8.33 39.74
CA GLU A 558 -4.02 9.01 38.45
C GLU A 558 -3.20 8.35 37.33
N PHE A 559 -2.87 7.07 37.43
CA PHE A 559 -2.23 6.32 36.36
C PHE A 559 -3.24 5.71 35.40
N LEU A 560 -2.89 5.71 34.11
CA LEU A 560 -3.65 5.00 33.10
C LEU A 560 -3.44 3.49 33.26
N TYR A 561 -4.52 2.72 33.21
CA TYR A 561 -4.49 1.27 33.21
C TYR A 561 -5.50 0.68 32.23
N LYS A 562 -5.28 -0.58 31.85
CA LYS A 562 -6.24 -1.34 31.07
C LYS A 562 -7.32 -1.89 32.01
N PHE A 563 -8.59 -1.52 31.82
CA PHE A 563 -9.63 -1.91 32.76
C PHE A 563 -10.37 -3.20 32.37
N ASN A 564 -10.28 -3.66 31.16
CA ASN A 564 -11.01 -4.85 30.72
C ASN A 564 -10.07 -6.02 30.47
N ASN A 565 -10.25 -7.10 31.23
CA ASN A 565 -9.54 -8.37 31.06
C ASN A 565 -10.31 -9.39 30.19
N SER A 566 -11.58 -9.13 29.87
CA SER A 566 -12.45 -10.06 29.13
C SER A 566 -12.23 -10.06 27.62
N SER A 567 -11.24 -9.33 27.15
CA SER A 567 -10.94 -9.18 25.75
C SER A 567 -10.21 -10.38 25.14
N GLN A 568 -10.76 -11.57 25.28
CA GLN A 568 -10.38 -12.64 24.40
C GLN A 568 -10.92 -12.33 23.00
N TYR A 569 -10.10 -12.50 22.00
CA TYR A 569 -10.42 -12.37 20.57
C TYR A 569 -11.77 -13.02 20.25
N ASP A 570 -11.98 -14.24 20.75
CA ASP A 570 -13.21 -15.01 20.58
C ASP A 570 -14.48 -14.33 21.11
N ASN A 571 -14.41 -13.57 22.18
CA ASN A 571 -15.57 -12.91 22.76
C ASN A 571 -15.89 -11.56 22.10
N LYS A 572 -14.88 -10.83 21.65
CA LYS A 572 -15.08 -9.51 21.00
C LYS A 572 -15.50 -9.63 19.53
N LEU A 573 -15.03 -10.66 18.85
CA LEU A 573 -15.25 -10.84 17.41
C LEU A 573 -16.25 -11.95 17.11
N LYS A 574 -16.75 -12.70 18.11
CA LYS A 574 -17.86 -13.62 17.88
C LYS A 574 -19.08 -12.83 17.42
N PHE A 575 -19.29 -12.90 16.11
CA PHE A 575 -20.59 -12.63 15.57
C PHE A 575 -21.52 -13.71 16.12
N ASN A 576 -22.36 -13.32 17.06
CA ASN A 576 -23.33 -14.25 17.59
C ASN A 576 -24.40 -14.44 16.49
N SER A 577 -24.30 -15.56 15.75
CA SER A 577 -25.29 -15.95 14.73
C SER A 577 -26.72 -16.06 15.27
N ASN A 578 -26.85 -16.07 16.61
CA ASN A 578 -28.13 -16.06 17.31
C ASN A 578 -28.75 -14.65 17.48
N PHE A 579 -28.04 -13.57 17.12
CA PHE A 579 -28.65 -12.24 17.08
C PHE A 579 -29.60 -12.13 15.89
N ILE A 580 -30.88 -12.17 16.17
CA ILE A 580 -31.96 -11.92 15.21
C ILE A 580 -31.95 -10.46 14.70
N ASN A 581 -31.23 -9.56 15.39
CA ASN A 581 -31.23 -8.13 15.14
C ASN A 581 -29.83 -7.59 14.82
N LEU A 582 -29.66 -7.04 13.60
CA LEU A 582 -28.43 -6.41 13.14
C LEU A 582 -27.96 -5.26 14.05
N TYR A 583 -28.88 -4.47 14.59
CA TYR A 583 -28.58 -3.35 15.49
C TYR A 583 -27.79 -3.81 16.72
N GLU A 584 -28.24 -4.91 17.36
CA GLU A 584 -27.53 -5.47 18.52
C GLU A 584 -26.20 -6.12 18.11
N SER A 585 -26.10 -6.71 16.93
CA SER A 585 -24.85 -7.31 16.45
C SER A 585 -23.76 -6.29 16.17
N LEU A 586 -24.11 -5.05 15.83
CA LEU A 586 -23.18 -3.97 15.62
C LEU A 586 -22.60 -3.37 16.90
N LYS A 587 -23.25 -3.58 18.05
CA LYS A 587 -22.73 -3.15 19.35
C LYS A 587 -21.56 -4.03 19.77
N SER A 588 -20.56 -3.44 20.40
CA SER A 588 -19.43 -4.21 20.95
C SER A 588 -19.87 -5.05 22.14
N TYR A 589 -19.10 -6.06 22.49
CA TYR A 589 -19.33 -6.89 23.67
C TYR A 589 -19.40 -6.07 24.97
N ASP A 590 -18.57 -5.03 25.07
CA ASP A 590 -18.47 -4.17 26.26
C ASP A 590 -19.40 -2.93 26.20
N PHE A 591 -20.39 -2.90 25.30
CA PHE A 591 -21.20 -1.73 25.01
C PHE A 591 -21.85 -1.07 26.23
N GLU A 592 -22.47 -1.85 27.11
CA GLU A 592 -23.17 -1.32 28.29
C GLU A 592 -22.19 -0.69 29.30
N GLU A 593 -21.03 -1.29 29.51
CA GLU A 593 -20.00 -0.72 30.37
C GLU A 593 -19.41 0.56 29.75
N ILE A 594 -19.16 0.58 28.47
CA ILE A 594 -18.70 1.76 27.73
C ILE A 594 -19.74 2.89 27.87
N LYS A 595 -21.02 2.59 27.70
CA LYS A 595 -22.13 3.53 27.84
C LYS A 595 -22.16 4.17 29.21
N LEU A 596 -22.05 3.39 30.27
CA LEU A 596 -22.00 3.90 31.65
C LEU A 596 -20.80 4.85 31.86
N ARG A 597 -19.63 4.50 31.35
CA ARG A 597 -18.43 5.33 31.51
C ARG A 597 -18.48 6.61 30.66
N ILE A 598 -18.98 6.54 29.45
CA ILE A 598 -19.19 7.72 28.59
C ILE A 598 -20.20 8.64 29.22
N LYS A 599 -21.30 8.09 29.75
CA LYS A 599 -22.30 8.88 30.45
C LYS A 599 -21.68 9.67 31.60
N LYS A 600 -20.91 8.99 32.48
CA LYS A 600 -20.23 9.66 33.58
C LYS A 600 -19.29 10.79 33.13
N ILE A 601 -18.49 10.56 32.09
CA ILE A 601 -17.57 11.57 31.57
C ILE A 601 -18.33 12.79 31.02
N ILE A 602 -19.44 12.58 30.34
CA ILE A 602 -20.24 13.66 29.74
C ILE A 602 -21.00 14.42 30.84
N ASP A 603 -21.61 13.72 31.81
CA ASP A 603 -22.29 14.35 32.94
C ASP A 603 -21.30 15.24 33.73
N GLU A 604 -20.09 14.76 34.05
CA GLU A 604 -19.03 15.56 34.70
C GLU A 604 -18.59 16.75 33.83
N PHE A 605 -18.54 16.59 32.50
CA PHE A 605 -18.19 17.67 31.58
C PHE A 605 -19.19 18.81 31.66
N TYR A 606 -20.50 18.51 31.64
CA TYR A 606 -21.54 19.52 31.70
C TYR A 606 -21.68 20.16 33.08
N LEU A 607 -21.44 19.42 34.16
CA LEU A 607 -21.38 19.99 35.51
C LEU A 607 -20.29 21.06 35.66
N LYS A 608 -19.14 20.88 34.95
CA LYS A 608 -18.04 21.86 34.98
C LYS A 608 -18.22 23.01 33.98
N ASN A 609 -19.09 22.86 33.01
CA ASN A 609 -19.34 23.81 31.96
C ASN A 609 -20.84 24.19 31.91
N GLU A 610 -21.38 24.70 33.03
CA GLU A 610 -22.79 24.98 33.30
C GLU A 610 -23.49 25.89 32.24
N ASN A 611 -22.73 26.64 31.48
CA ASN A 611 -23.22 27.50 30.42
C ASN A 611 -23.29 26.83 29.01
N SER A 612 -22.98 25.57 28.92
CA SER A 612 -22.94 24.83 27.62
C SER A 612 -24.20 24.01 27.43
N ASN A 613 -25.25 24.61 26.92
CA ASN A 613 -26.48 23.87 26.49
C ASN A 613 -26.31 23.11 25.17
N ASN A 614 -25.19 23.27 24.48
CA ASN A 614 -24.97 22.76 23.16
C ASN A 614 -24.66 21.25 23.17
N PHE A 615 -25.08 20.55 22.13
CA PHE A 615 -24.75 19.15 21.91
C PHE A 615 -23.24 18.93 21.68
N ILE A 616 -22.83 17.68 21.75
CA ILE A 616 -21.50 17.17 21.34
C ILE A 616 -21.65 16.61 19.94
N GLU A 617 -21.11 17.29 18.94
CA GLU A 617 -21.34 16.97 17.53
C GLU A 617 -20.02 16.65 16.82
N TRP A 618 -20.06 15.58 16.03
CA TRP A 618 -18.92 15.21 15.16
C TRP A 618 -19.36 14.32 14.00
N ASP A 619 -18.54 14.34 12.95
CA ASP A 619 -18.73 13.46 11.79
C ASP A 619 -17.96 12.15 11.96
N ILE A 620 -18.58 11.06 11.56
CA ILE A 620 -17.99 9.71 11.49
C ILE A 620 -17.86 9.36 10.01
N PRO A 621 -16.71 9.63 9.37
CA PRO A 621 -16.51 9.31 7.97
C PRO A 621 -16.23 7.80 7.80
N ILE A 622 -16.95 7.17 6.88
CA ILE A 622 -16.76 5.77 6.48
C ILE A 622 -16.46 5.73 4.98
N GLU A 623 -15.37 5.08 4.58
CA GLU A 623 -15.07 4.86 3.18
C GLU A 623 -16.12 3.96 2.53
N ALA A 624 -16.72 4.43 1.44
CA ALA A 624 -17.90 3.81 0.82
C ALA A 624 -17.82 3.72 -0.72
N PHE A 625 -16.63 3.83 -1.32
CA PHE A 625 -16.43 3.88 -2.77
C PHE A 625 -17.10 2.75 -3.55
N ASN A 626 -17.28 1.58 -2.95
CA ASN A 626 -17.82 0.39 -3.62
C ASN A 626 -18.95 -0.25 -2.82
N LEU A 627 -19.59 0.49 -1.92
CA LEU A 627 -20.70 -0.03 -1.12
C LEU A 627 -22.02 0.16 -1.87
N SER A 628 -22.90 -0.87 -1.82
CA SER A 628 -24.28 -0.76 -2.26
C SER A 628 -25.09 0.09 -1.28
N GLU A 629 -26.20 0.67 -1.74
CA GLU A 629 -27.10 1.46 -0.88
C GLU A 629 -27.66 0.61 0.27
N ASP A 630 -27.98 -0.67 0.03
CA ASP A 630 -28.41 -1.60 1.08
C ASP A 630 -27.39 -1.71 2.23
N VAL A 631 -26.09 -1.80 1.90
CA VAL A 631 -25.02 -1.83 2.91
C VAL A 631 -24.89 -0.47 3.61
N LYS A 632 -24.98 0.63 2.88
CA LYS A 632 -24.94 1.98 3.46
C LYS A 632 -26.09 2.17 4.45
N ASP A 633 -27.32 1.77 4.10
CA ASP A 633 -28.48 1.88 4.99
C ASP A 633 -28.31 1.07 6.27
N LYS A 634 -27.73 -0.14 6.18
CA LYS A 634 -27.39 -0.94 7.37
C LYS A 634 -26.33 -0.27 8.23
N LEU A 635 -25.31 0.36 7.62
CA LEU A 635 -24.29 1.09 8.36
C LEU A 635 -24.79 2.37 9.04
N ARG A 636 -25.92 2.97 8.61
CA ARG A 636 -26.56 4.12 9.31
C ARG A 636 -26.98 3.79 10.74
N LEU A 637 -27.13 2.51 11.08
CA LEU A 637 -27.37 2.09 12.46
C LEU A 637 -26.24 2.48 13.41
N ILE A 638 -25.03 2.66 12.92
CA ILE A 638 -23.86 3.11 13.71
C ILE A 638 -24.14 4.48 14.35
N GLU A 639 -24.75 5.41 13.60
CA GLU A 639 -25.12 6.73 14.12
C GLU A 639 -26.10 6.62 15.31
N LYS A 640 -27.08 5.72 15.21
CA LYS A 640 -28.05 5.46 16.29
C LYS A 640 -27.37 4.86 17.52
N ILE A 641 -26.43 3.92 17.32
CA ILE A 641 -25.70 3.28 18.41
C ILE A 641 -24.85 4.30 19.19
N TYR A 642 -24.15 5.19 18.50
CA TYR A 642 -23.42 6.27 19.19
C TYR A 642 -24.34 7.25 19.91
N SER A 643 -25.50 7.58 19.33
CA SER A 643 -26.49 8.47 19.95
C SER A 643 -27.13 7.83 21.21
N GLU A 644 -27.17 6.49 21.30
CA GLU A 644 -27.69 5.77 22.46
C GLU A 644 -26.80 5.92 23.70
N LEU A 645 -25.50 6.22 23.53
CA LEU A 645 -24.57 6.34 24.66
C LEU A 645 -24.91 7.50 25.59
N HIS A 646 -25.42 8.62 25.07
CA HIS A 646 -25.83 9.78 25.87
C HIS A 646 -26.71 10.75 25.05
N PRO A 647 -27.79 11.34 25.64
CA PRO A 647 -28.70 12.24 24.92
C PRO A 647 -28.04 13.50 24.30
N LYS A 648 -26.91 13.93 24.86
CA LYS A 648 -26.16 15.09 24.34
C LYS A 648 -25.27 14.76 23.12
N LEU A 649 -25.09 13.49 22.76
CA LEU A 649 -24.31 13.09 21.61
C LEU A 649 -25.13 13.22 20.33
N LYS A 650 -24.55 13.86 19.32
CA LYS A 650 -25.12 14.05 17.98
C LYS A 650 -24.05 13.69 16.93
N PRO A 651 -23.75 12.40 16.77
CA PRO A 651 -22.87 11.94 15.68
C PRO A 651 -23.59 12.09 14.35
N ARG A 652 -22.83 12.28 13.27
CA ARG A 652 -23.30 12.25 11.90
C ARG A 652 -22.45 11.28 11.10
N LEU A 653 -23.04 10.21 10.57
CA LEU A 653 -22.36 9.28 9.68
C LEU A 653 -22.21 9.89 8.29
N VAL A 654 -21.01 9.87 7.74
CA VAL A 654 -20.73 10.41 6.41
C VAL A 654 -20.11 9.32 5.55
N PHE A 655 -20.75 9.00 4.43
CA PHE A 655 -20.21 8.08 3.44
C PHE A 655 -19.26 8.81 2.50
N VAL A 656 -18.01 8.37 2.53
CA VAL A 656 -16.94 8.89 1.68
C VAL A 656 -16.88 8.00 0.43
N ASP A 657 -17.67 8.32 -0.59
CA ASP A 657 -17.85 7.52 -1.80
C ASP A 657 -17.24 8.15 -3.08
N ASN A 658 -16.66 9.32 -2.95
CA ASN A 658 -15.95 10.01 -4.02
C ASN A 658 -14.66 10.67 -3.51
N TYR A 659 -13.78 11.03 -4.44
CA TYR A 659 -12.45 11.55 -4.10
C TYR A 659 -12.50 12.93 -3.44
N GLU A 660 -13.45 13.78 -3.81
CA GLU A 660 -13.60 15.12 -3.21
C GLU A 660 -13.94 15.01 -1.72
N THR A 661 -14.91 14.16 -1.37
CA THR A 661 -15.27 13.88 0.02
C THR A 661 -14.11 13.20 0.75
N TYR A 662 -13.38 12.29 0.09
CA TYR A 662 -12.19 11.65 0.65
C TYR A 662 -11.12 12.68 1.01
N GLU A 663 -10.84 13.61 0.11
CA GLU A 663 -9.88 14.68 0.34
C GLU A 663 -10.28 15.53 1.54
N GLN A 664 -11.56 15.93 1.62
CA GLN A 664 -12.06 16.76 2.71
C GLN A 664 -11.92 16.08 4.08
N TYR A 665 -12.27 14.79 4.18
CA TYR A 665 -12.29 14.10 5.48
C TYR A 665 -10.93 13.51 5.88
N PHE A 666 -10.10 13.07 4.95
CA PHE A 666 -8.88 12.33 5.29
C PHE A 666 -7.57 13.04 4.94
N LEU A 667 -7.59 14.06 4.06
CA LEU A 667 -6.36 14.75 3.65
C LEU A 667 -6.25 16.20 4.18
N LYS A 668 -7.37 16.87 4.48
CA LYS A 668 -7.37 18.30 4.87
C LYS A 668 -7.19 18.58 6.37
N ASN A 669 -6.87 17.59 7.18
CA ASN A 669 -6.68 17.72 8.63
C ASN A 669 -7.88 18.34 9.41
N LYS A 670 -9.11 18.26 8.90
CA LYS A 670 -10.33 18.79 9.50
C LYS A 670 -11.08 17.78 10.34
N SER A 671 -10.87 16.50 10.08
CA SER A 671 -11.57 15.38 10.70
C SER A 671 -10.79 14.81 11.88
N ILE A 672 -11.51 14.04 12.72
CA ILE A 672 -10.92 13.24 13.80
C ILE A 672 -10.08 12.07 13.27
N TYR A 673 -10.13 11.82 11.97
CA TYR A 673 -9.38 10.79 11.28
C TYR A 673 -8.60 11.38 10.12
N LYS A 674 -7.51 10.73 9.76
CA LYS A 674 -6.72 11.09 8.59
C LYS A 674 -6.14 9.87 7.89
N GLU A 675 -5.77 10.05 6.64
CA GLU A 675 -5.01 9.05 5.90
C GLU A 675 -3.58 8.97 6.43
N ASN A 676 -3.10 7.74 6.62
CA ASN A 676 -1.69 7.43 6.84
C ASN A 676 -1.21 6.52 5.72
N LYS A 677 -0.22 6.98 4.96
CA LYS A 677 0.33 6.23 3.82
C LYS A 677 1.51 5.41 4.29
N PHE A 678 1.43 4.11 4.05
CA PHE A 678 2.58 3.23 4.12
C PHE A 678 3.12 3.02 2.73
N THR A 679 4.41 3.24 2.56
CA THR A 679 5.10 2.86 1.35
C THR A 679 5.68 1.46 1.48
N LEU A 680 6.16 0.91 0.36
CA LEU A 680 6.76 -0.41 0.26
C LEU A 680 8.04 -0.63 1.11
N PHE A 681 8.39 0.30 1.99
CA PHE A 681 9.59 0.22 2.81
C PHE A 681 9.42 -0.69 4.04
N GLU A 682 8.17 -1.00 4.41
CA GLU A 682 7.84 -1.80 5.57
C GLU A 682 7.78 -3.29 5.19
N SER A 683 8.92 -3.87 4.80
CA SER A 683 9.01 -5.28 4.45
C SER A 683 8.99 -6.21 5.66
N ASN A 684 9.19 -5.67 6.85
CA ASN A 684 9.17 -6.39 8.12
C ASN A 684 8.62 -5.53 9.27
N THR A 685 8.37 -6.18 10.41
CA THR A 685 7.78 -5.52 11.58
C THR A 685 8.64 -4.41 12.18
N THR A 686 9.96 -4.51 12.11
CA THR A 686 10.86 -3.46 12.60
C THR A 686 10.64 -2.17 11.82
N ASN A 687 10.65 -2.24 10.50
CA ASN A 687 10.45 -1.09 9.64
C ASN A 687 9.06 -0.49 9.83
N PHE A 688 8.03 -1.34 9.95
CA PHE A 688 6.67 -0.90 10.23
C PHE A 688 6.57 -0.11 11.54
N ILE A 689 7.12 -0.63 12.65
CA ILE A 689 7.08 0.02 13.97
C ILE A 689 7.75 1.40 13.90
N ILE A 690 8.95 1.46 13.31
CA ILE A 690 9.69 2.72 13.16
C ILE A 690 8.88 3.72 12.33
N LYS A 691 8.30 3.29 11.21
CA LYS A 691 7.51 4.15 10.34
C LYS A 691 6.28 4.71 11.05
N MET A 692 5.57 3.89 11.84
CA MET A 692 4.43 4.36 12.63
C MET A 692 4.84 5.46 13.61
N LEU A 693 5.97 5.30 14.27
CA LEU A 693 6.47 6.28 15.24
C LEU A 693 6.99 7.57 14.58
N GLN A 694 7.39 7.50 13.30
CA GLN A 694 7.79 8.65 12.49
C GLN A 694 6.59 9.49 11.97
N THR A 695 5.37 9.01 12.13
CA THR A 695 4.16 9.69 11.63
C THR A 695 4.13 11.15 12.07
N ASP A 696 3.75 12.04 11.12
CA ASP A 696 3.75 13.50 11.33
C ASP A 696 5.10 14.05 11.82
N ASN A 697 6.17 13.60 11.20
CA ASN A 697 7.52 14.05 11.57
C ASN A 697 7.83 13.87 13.07
N TYR A 698 7.60 12.64 13.58
CA TYR A 698 7.80 12.22 14.98
C TYR A 698 6.86 12.86 16.02
N ARG A 699 5.84 13.62 15.63
CA ARG A 699 4.89 14.19 16.62
C ARG A 699 4.09 13.10 17.32
N TYR A 700 3.75 12.02 16.62
CA TYR A 700 3.10 10.87 17.27
C TYR A 700 4.02 10.23 18.31
N LEU A 701 5.33 10.11 18.04
CA LEU A 701 6.29 9.65 19.04
C LEU A 701 6.36 10.58 20.23
N SER A 702 6.40 11.90 20.01
CA SER A 702 6.36 12.91 21.08
C SER A 702 5.11 12.78 21.96
N TYR A 703 3.94 12.62 21.35
CA TYR A 703 2.69 12.37 22.06
C TYR A 703 2.75 11.08 22.89
N ILE A 704 3.26 9.99 22.32
CA ILE A 704 3.41 8.70 23.00
C ILE A 704 4.37 8.83 24.20
N ILE A 705 5.51 9.49 24.04
CA ILE A 705 6.45 9.71 25.14
C ILE A 705 5.76 10.43 26.30
N ASN A 706 4.97 11.46 26.03
CA ASN A 706 4.23 12.18 27.05
C ASN A 706 3.13 11.33 27.70
N MET A 707 2.40 10.55 26.90
CA MET A 707 1.40 9.60 27.36
C MET A 707 1.98 8.57 28.33
N LEU A 708 3.14 7.99 27.99
CA LEU A 708 3.76 6.91 28.77
C LEU A 708 4.25 7.32 30.14
N LYS A 709 4.47 8.62 30.40
CA LYS A 709 4.75 9.14 31.73
C LYS A 709 3.60 8.90 32.73
N ASN A 710 2.39 8.68 32.22
CA ASN A 710 1.16 8.53 32.99
C ASN A 710 0.62 7.08 32.99
N VAL A 711 1.42 6.11 32.58
CA VAL A 711 1.01 4.71 32.48
C VAL A 711 1.63 3.92 33.63
N LYS A 712 0.81 3.05 34.28
CA LYS A 712 1.30 2.10 35.28
C LYS A 712 2.15 1.03 34.60
N LYS A 713 3.32 0.70 35.19
CA LYS A 713 4.36 -0.12 34.55
C LYS A 713 3.87 -1.48 34.03
N ASP A 714 2.93 -2.10 34.69
CA ASP A 714 2.56 -3.50 34.43
C ASP A 714 1.20 -3.67 33.70
N ASN A 715 0.59 -2.60 33.19
CA ASN A 715 -0.76 -2.66 32.63
C ASN A 715 -0.84 -2.25 31.15
N ALA A 716 -1.18 -1.00 30.83
CA ALA A 716 -1.32 -0.54 29.48
C ALA A 716 0.03 -0.10 28.90
N PHE A 717 0.32 -0.43 27.65
CA PHE A 717 1.50 0.02 26.89
C PHE A 717 2.87 -0.36 27.51
N SER A 718 2.97 -1.46 28.26
CA SER A 718 4.21 -1.87 28.94
C SER A 718 5.34 -2.23 27.96
N TYR A 719 5.03 -2.82 26.82
CA TYR A 719 6.01 -3.22 25.79
C TYR A 719 6.52 -1.99 25.01
N LEU A 720 5.63 -1.08 24.64
CA LEU A 720 5.97 0.17 23.99
C LEU A 720 6.79 1.08 24.94
N SER A 721 6.42 1.10 26.22
CA SER A 721 7.16 1.84 27.26
C SER A 721 8.60 1.36 27.40
N ARG A 722 8.86 0.04 27.41
CA ARG A 722 10.21 -0.52 27.47
C ARG A 722 11.03 -0.10 26.25
N MET A 723 10.44 -0.16 25.05
CA MET A 723 11.11 0.28 23.84
C MET A 723 11.43 1.79 23.85
N ILE A 724 10.48 2.64 24.25
CA ILE A 724 10.69 4.10 24.33
C ILE A 724 11.73 4.45 25.41
N ASN A 725 11.79 3.68 26.49
CA ASN A 725 12.78 3.90 27.56
C ASN A 725 14.22 3.56 27.16
N SER A 726 14.43 2.86 26.06
CA SER A 726 15.78 2.68 25.49
C SER A 726 16.37 3.94 24.85
N LEU A 727 15.55 4.98 24.58
CA LEU A 727 16.04 6.27 24.12
C LEU A 727 16.71 7.07 25.26
N ASP A 728 17.78 7.78 24.92
CA ASP A 728 18.45 8.68 25.83
C ASP A 728 17.55 9.84 26.30
N SER A 729 17.84 10.37 27.51
CA SER A 729 17.08 11.47 28.11
C SER A 729 17.04 12.73 27.23
N ASP A 730 18.16 13.06 26.58
CA ASP A 730 18.29 14.25 25.74
C ASP A 730 17.48 14.11 24.47
N VAL A 731 17.49 12.92 23.84
CA VAL A 731 16.66 12.61 22.67
C VAL A 731 15.17 12.71 23.02
N LYS A 732 14.75 12.17 24.18
CA LYS A 732 13.36 12.29 24.66
C LYS A 732 12.97 13.75 24.92
N LYS A 733 13.89 14.58 25.45
CA LYS A 733 13.63 15.98 25.68
C LYS A 733 13.41 16.74 24.37
N GLU A 734 14.27 16.54 23.37
CA GLU A 734 14.11 17.16 22.05
C GLU A 734 12.80 16.76 21.38
N LEU A 735 12.43 15.47 21.45
CA LEU A 735 11.16 15.00 20.94
C LEU A 735 9.96 15.65 21.65
N LEU A 736 10.00 15.80 22.98
CA LEU A 736 8.93 16.44 23.73
C LEU A 736 8.79 17.94 23.45
N ASP A 737 9.90 18.60 23.11
CA ASP A 737 9.94 20.03 22.80
C ASP A 737 9.71 20.34 21.31
N LEU A 738 9.46 19.30 20.49
CA LEU A 738 9.17 19.42 19.06
C LEU A 738 7.93 20.29 18.82
N GLN A 739 8.13 21.43 18.15
CA GLN A 739 7.06 22.35 17.80
C GLN A 739 6.31 21.90 16.55
N PHE A 740 5.07 22.35 16.39
CA PHE A 740 4.21 21.95 15.28
C PHE A 740 4.82 22.25 13.90
N ASN A 741 5.49 23.39 13.73
CA ASN A 741 6.09 23.82 12.47
C ASN A 741 7.58 23.51 12.35
N SER A 742 8.17 22.83 13.33
CA SER A 742 9.60 22.47 13.32
C SER A 742 9.83 21.08 12.71
N VAL A 743 11.00 20.90 12.15
CA VAL A 743 11.49 19.60 11.65
C VAL A 743 12.57 19.11 12.60
N LEU A 744 12.46 17.86 13.01
CA LEU A 744 13.47 17.21 13.84
C LEU A 744 14.81 17.12 13.08
N SER A 745 15.92 17.38 13.77
CA SER A 745 17.25 17.30 13.16
C SER A 745 17.55 15.87 12.67
N ASN A 746 18.34 15.75 11.60
CA ASN A 746 18.72 14.44 11.07
C ASN A 746 19.54 13.63 12.08
N ASP A 747 20.33 14.28 12.92
CA ASP A 747 21.08 13.60 13.99
C ASP A 747 20.14 12.89 14.98
N ILE A 748 19.10 13.58 15.46
CA ILE A 748 18.10 12.98 16.35
C ILE A 748 17.30 11.87 15.65
N LYS A 749 16.88 12.07 14.40
CA LYS A 749 16.20 11.03 13.63
C LYS A 749 17.05 9.75 13.54
N ASN A 750 18.34 9.90 13.23
CA ASN A 750 19.27 8.77 13.12
C ASN A 750 19.48 8.08 14.48
N LYS A 751 19.61 8.84 15.58
CA LYS A 751 19.72 8.28 16.93
C LYS A 751 18.47 7.46 17.29
N VAL A 752 17.28 8.00 17.06
CA VAL A 752 16.01 7.31 17.31
C VAL A 752 15.92 6.01 16.52
N ASN A 753 16.19 6.07 15.21
CA ASN A 753 16.10 4.91 14.33
C ASN A 753 17.10 3.82 14.74
N LYS A 754 18.35 4.19 15.00
CA LYS A 754 19.40 3.26 15.43
C LYS A 754 19.03 2.53 16.72
N VAL A 755 18.60 3.26 17.73
CA VAL A 755 18.20 2.69 19.02
C VAL A 755 17.03 1.75 18.88
N PHE A 756 16.00 2.11 18.11
CA PHE A 756 14.82 1.25 17.91
C PHE A 756 15.12 0.02 17.08
N VAL A 757 15.93 0.13 16.04
CA VAL A 757 16.37 -1.05 15.26
C VAL A 757 17.12 -2.02 16.16
N GLU A 758 18.06 -1.53 16.95
CA GLU A 758 18.85 -2.36 17.87
C GLU A 758 17.97 -3.01 18.95
N TYR A 759 17.07 -2.24 19.55
CA TYR A 759 16.11 -2.78 20.52
C TYR A 759 15.26 -3.89 19.94
N LEU A 760 14.62 -3.66 18.79
CA LEU A 760 13.69 -4.61 18.15
C LEU A 760 14.40 -5.88 17.66
N LYS A 761 15.64 -5.79 17.16
CA LYS A 761 16.44 -6.96 16.78
C LYS A 761 16.67 -7.93 17.94
N ASN A 762 16.68 -7.44 19.16
CA ASN A 762 16.92 -8.23 20.38
C ASN A 762 15.65 -8.78 21.04
N GLN A 763 14.46 -8.41 20.54
CA GLN A 763 13.19 -8.89 21.11
C GLN A 763 12.80 -10.28 20.59
N ASN A 764 12.02 -11.02 21.37
CA ASN A 764 11.35 -12.21 20.90
C ASN A 764 10.10 -11.87 20.07
N THR A 765 9.56 -12.84 19.35
CA THR A 765 8.42 -12.65 18.45
C THR A 765 7.18 -12.12 19.15
N GLN A 766 6.89 -12.63 20.38
CA GLN A 766 5.72 -12.23 21.16
C GLN A 766 5.82 -10.75 21.59
N ASP A 767 7.00 -10.28 21.98
CA ASP A 767 7.23 -8.90 22.39
C ASP A 767 7.05 -7.94 21.21
N VAL A 768 7.56 -8.31 20.02
CA VAL A 768 7.36 -7.52 18.79
C VAL A 768 5.87 -7.40 18.46
N VAL A 769 5.12 -8.52 18.52
CA VAL A 769 3.66 -8.52 18.29
C VAL A 769 2.94 -7.65 19.32
N ASN A 770 3.33 -7.69 20.59
CA ASN A 770 2.75 -6.87 21.65
C ASN A 770 3.03 -5.36 21.42
N ILE A 771 4.24 -4.99 20.98
CA ILE A 771 4.53 -3.60 20.62
C ILE A 771 3.61 -3.13 19.48
N ILE A 772 3.43 -3.93 18.44
CA ILE A 772 2.53 -3.60 17.31
C ILE A 772 1.09 -3.46 17.80
N ARG A 773 0.61 -4.36 18.66
CA ARG A 773 -0.72 -4.27 19.26
C ARG A 773 -0.90 -2.96 20.03
N GLU A 774 0.06 -2.59 20.86
CA GLU A 774 0.01 -1.36 21.65
C GLU A 774 0.05 -0.10 20.78
N ILE A 775 0.83 -0.11 19.70
CA ILE A 775 0.82 0.95 18.68
C ILE A 775 -0.56 1.02 18.00
N ASN A 776 -1.10 -0.13 17.59
CA ASN A 776 -2.42 -0.16 16.95
C ASN A 776 -3.53 0.40 17.85
N ASN A 777 -3.48 0.15 19.15
CA ASN A 777 -4.45 0.72 20.11
C ASN A 777 -4.43 2.26 20.16
N ILE A 778 -3.30 2.86 19.83
CA ILE A 778 -3.18 4.33 19.74
C ILE A 778 -3.67 4.84 18.38
N PHE A 779 -3.33 4.16 17.31
CA PHE A 779 -3.49 4.66 15.94
C PHE A 779 -4.77 4.18 15.26
N SER A 780 -5.23 2.95 15.52
CA SER A 780 -6.24 2.32 14.68
C SER A 780 -7.65 2.89 14.84
N TYR A 781 -8.31 3.02 13.72
CA TYR A 781 -9.73 3.35 13.60
C TYR A 781 -10.54 2.07 13.35
N THR A 782 -11.45 1.73 14.26
CA THR A 782 -12.14 0.42 14.25
C THR A 782 -13.32 0.32 13.29
N ILE A 783 -13.88 1.45 12.86
CA ILE A 783 -15.05 1.48 11.96
C ILE A 783 -14.62 1.51 10.47
N SER A 784 -13.38 1.26 10.17
CA SER A 784 -12.89 1.26 8.79
C SER A 784 -13.40 0.04 8.02
N THR A 785 -13.91 0.26 6.83
CA THR A 785 -14.28 -0.80 5.88
C THR A 785 -13.06 -1.56 5.32
N LYS A 786 -11.87 -1.05 5.55
CA LYS A 786 -10.59 -1.67 5.17
C LYS A 786 -9.99 -2.58 6.24
N ASN A 787 -10.52 -2.56 7.47
CA ASN A 787 -10.02 -3.38 8.56
C ASN A 787 -10.44 -4.85 8.41
N ASN A 788 -10.09 -5.45 7.27
CA ASN A 788 -10.42 -6.84 7.00
C ASN A 788 -9.34 -7.55 6.20
N VAL A 789 -9.22 -8.86 6.39
CA VAL A 789 -8.43 -9.76 5.56
C VAL A 789 -9.32 -10.86 5.04
N SER A 790 -9.12 -11.25 3.80
CA SER A 790 -9.81 -12.41 3.26
C SER A 790 -9.38 -13.68 4.00
N LEU A 791 -10.35 -14.49 4.43
CA LEU A 791 -10.13 -15.82 4.97
C LEU A 791 -9.36 -16.68 3.95
N TYR A 792 -9.75 -16.53 2.69
CA TYR A 792 -9.11 -17.14 1.53
C TYR A 792 -8.30 -16.04 0.83
N SER A 793 -7.04 -15.90 1.18
CA SER A 793 -6.12 -14.85 0.67
C SER A 793 -5.90 -14.86 -0.86
N PHE A 794 -6.94 -15.16 -1.66
CA PHE A 794 -6.84 -15.34 -3.09
C PHE A 794 -7.80 -14.44 -3.84
N ASN A 795 -7.27 -13.64 -4.75
CA ASN A 795 -8.08 -13.09 -5.82
C ASN A 795 -8.34 -14.19 -6.83
N LYS A 796 -9.61 -14.53 -7.05
CA LYS A 796 -10.01 -15.48 -8.09
C LYS A 796 -10.20 -14.71 -9.39
N ILE A 797 -9.25 -14.84 -10.31
CA ILE A 797 -9.35 -14.26 -11.65
C ILE A 797 -9.41 -15.39 -12.68
N ALA A 798 -10.45 -15.41 -13.49
CA ALA A 798 -10.54 -16.29 -14.66
C ALA A 798 -9.90 -15.59 -15.87
N TYR A 799 -9.06 -16.31 -16.59
CA TYR A 799 -8.49 -15.90 -17.87
C TYR A 799 -9.04 -16.76 -18.99
N GLN A 800 -9.09 -16.23 -20.21
CA GLN A 800 -9.35 -17.04 -21.39
C GLN A 800 -8.32 -18.17 -21.48
N LYS A 801 -8.72 -19.35 -21.96
CA LYS A 801 -7.89 -20.55 -21.92
C LYS A 801 -6.56 -20.41 -22.66
N PHE A 802 -6.55 -19.61 -23.71
CA PHE A 802 -5.36 -19.32 -24.51
C PHE A 802 -4.39 -18.33 -23.85
N ILE A 803 -4.73 -17.76 -22.70
CA ILE A 803 -3.88 -16.83 -21.97
C ILE A 803 -3.21 -17.56 -20.82
N THR A 804 -1.90 -17.64 -20.85
CA THR A 804 -1.09 -18.07 -19.72
C THR A 804 -0.56 -16.86 -19.00
N LYS A 805 -0.97 -16.70 -17.73
CA LYS A 805 -0.49 -15.64 -16.84
C LYS A 805 0.13 -16.24 -15.60
N PRO A 806 1.46 -16.17 -15.45
CA PRO A 806 2.14 -16.57 -14.23
C PRO A 806 1.70 -15.72 -13.02
N ILE A 807 1.87 -16.24 -11.82
CA ILE A 807 1.68 -15.50 -10.57
C ILE A 807 2.90 -14.62 -10.34
N SER A 808 2.67 -13.34 -10.08
CA SER A 808 3.73 -12.44 -9.62
C SER A 808 3.97 -12.57 -8.11
N TYR A 809 5.19 -12.27 -7.69
CA TYR A 809 5.58 -12.33 -6.28
C TYR A 809 4.86 -11.30 -5.41
N ASP A 810 4.55 -10.13 -5.94
CA ASP A 810 3.93 -9.00 -5.25
C ASP A 810 2.42 -8.86 -5.48
N GLY A 811 1.84 -9.80 -6.25
CA GLY A 811 0.41 -9.79 -6.62
C GLY A 811 0.04 -8.75 -7.67
N LEU A 812 1.01 -8.04 -8.28
CA LEU A 812 0.78 -7.13 -9.41
C LEU A 812 0.74 -7.91 -10.72
N SER A 813 0.13 -7.35 -11.75
CA SER A 813 0.17 -7.93 -13.10
C SER A 813 1.41 -7.44 -13.85
N TYR A 814 2.27 -8.39 -14.22
CA TYR A 814 3.38 -8.13 -15.11
C TYR A 814 2.96 -8.50 -16.53
N LEU A 815 2.62 -7.51 -17.34
CA LEU A 815 2.13 -7.70 -18.71
C LEU A 815 3.14 -8.40 -19.61
N GLN A 816 4.42 -8.16 -19.35
CA GLN A 816 5.54 -8.76 -20.05
C GLN A 816 5.67 -10.29 -19.81
N ASP A 817 5.10 -10.82 -18.74
CA ASP A 817 5.14 -12.24 -18.42
C ASP A 817 3.88 -13.00 -18.91
N ILE A 818 2.93 -12.29 -19.51
CA ILE A 818 1.74 -12.90 -20.13
C ILE A 818 2.11 -13.39 -21.53
N TYR A 819 1.73 -14.61 -21.85
CA TYR A 819 1.88 -15.18 -23.19
C TYR A 819 0.64 -15.96 -23.61
N LEU A 820 0.53 -16.21 -24.92
CA LEU A 820 -0.59 -16.91 -25.54
C LEU A 820 -0.13 -18.31 -25.98
N ASP A 821 -0.92 -19.30 -25.62
CA ASP A 821 -0.70 -20.71 -25.98
C ASP A 821 -1.18 -21.03 -27.40
#